data_9c7577a913abfed0884f12090627dd44
#
_entry.id   9c7577a913abfed0884f12090627dd44
#
_cell.length_a   1.000
_cell.length_b   1.000
_cell.length_c   1.000
_cell.angle_alpha   90.00
_cell.angle_beta   90.00
_cell.angle_gamma   90.00
#
_symmetry.space_group_name_H-M   'P 1'
#
loop_
_entity.id
_entity.type
_entity.pdbx_description
1 polymer ?
#
loop_
_entity_poly.entity_id
_entity_poly.type
_entity_poly.pdbx_seq_one_letter_code
_entity_poly.pdbx_strand_id
1 'polypeptide(L)'
;MFKNKAQNLESLDTHNIKNVEVPKFIFFDVNDWNQNRKKLIEKINKQLIKKICIRSSYYKEDNAKTSLAGKFDSFIDIDNNKKNIIKSIENLINQYRSFDPKKKFFLKNYFIIQNYIQSSICSGVITNYALGDGAPYYSINYNDLSNSTLSVTAGDKDSFRVLHISRNSKENIRSIKFKKIIDAVKKIEKIYNYKPVDIEFAVGKNLKVYILQIRPISTAFKWESINKSKFQSLLNKSENKYQQIRKRNIRYGKKAVFGLMPDWNPAEIIGFQPNLFSYSLYKFLVTDEIWATARNQMGYKKLKNPKLMYSFTGKPFVDLRMSFNSLLPKSLNNKLEKKITSFWIDEIIKKPYYHDKIEFEITDNCFHFGLKEKISKKYNFLEKKEKTHFYNSLKELTNNILKEYRENFKKMNNNIMNLEKFRVQTIKRFLLKNNNEIKFSKELLEECKKQGLIPFAKQARNAFIAKKILISLVDIKVLSKKSYFKILSKLKTISHNYISDQKNLDNNKIKSKTFKSKYFHLRPNSYDISNKRYNEKISVNEMNYNEINTLLNFDIKKIDNIITLKEYKKINELLKINKIETDTNNLLNFCVNSLKLRENYKFMFTRTLSDGIQLLRSFSKKHNIIHNFSNTNINSIHKIKKKSDILILKKKSANNLKIGKYYNYVKLPYLIVSNNDFFVSS
;
A
#
# COMPACT_ATOMS: atom_id res chain seq x y z
N MET A 1 -10.56 -3.15 39.19
CA MET A 1 -11.67 -2.64 38.38
C MET A 1 -11.29 -1.24 37.91
N PHE A 2 -11.50 -0.87 36.65
CA PHE A 2 -11.19 0.50 36.17
C PHE A 2 -12.10 1.51 36.85
N LYS A 3 -11.50 2.63 37.29
CA LYS A 3 -12.13 3.78 37.92
C LYS A 3 -11.92 5.01 37.01
N ASN A 4 -12.03 6.23 37.54
CA ASN A 4 -11.68 7.44 36.77
C ASN A 4 -10.16 7.55 36.52
N LYS A 5 -9.71 8.47 35.65
CA LYS A 5 -8.29 8.65 35.28
C LYS A 5 -7.38 8.84 36.49
N ALA A 6 -7.77 9.68 37.45
CA ALA A 6 -6.98 9.97 38.66
C ALA A 6 -6.78 8.72 39.50
N GLN A 7 -7.87 8.01 39.78
CA GLN A 7 -7.82 6.79 40.62
C GLN A 7 -7.10 5.61 39.93
N ASN A 8 -7.18 5.52 38.58
CA ASN A 8 -6.40 4.52 37.84
C ASN A 8 -4.90 4.80 37.91
N LEU A 9 -4.51 6.08 37.87
CA LEU A 9 -3.12 6.50 37.98
C LEU A 9 -2.59 6.26 39.40
N GLU A 10 -3.38 6.57 40.44
CA GLU A 10 -3.08 6.29 41.85
C GLU A 10 -2.89 4.78 42.10
N SER A 11 -3.82 3.96 41.61
CA SER A 11 -3.71 2.51 41.69
C SER A 11 -2.45 1.98 41.02
N LEU A 12 -2.01 2.58 39.92
CA LEU A 12 -0.75 2.17 39.26
C LEU A 12 0.48 2.55 40.07
N ASP A 13 0.49 3.74 40.66
CA ASP A 13 1.59 4.25 41.45
C ASP A 13 1.83 3.39 42.72
N THR A 14 0.76 2.96 43.40
CA THR A 14 0.82 2.10 44.60
C THR A 14 1.44 0.73 44.32
N HIS A 15 1.41 0.21 43.08
CA HIS A 15 2.01 -1.08 42.71
C HIS A 15 3.53 -1.07 42.54
N ASN A 16 4.18 0.10 42.58
CA ASN A 16 5.63 0.28 42.49
C ASN A 16 6.34 -0.61 41.47
N ILE A 17 5.98 -0.47 40.20
CA ILE A 17 6.45 -1.35 39.12
C ILE A 17 7.91 -1.03 38.77
N LYS A 18 8.81 -2.01 38.92
CA LYS A 18 10.23 -1.85 38.55
C LYS A 18 10.45 -1.30 37.16
N ASN A 19 11.18 -0.18 37.01
CA ASN A 19 11.49 0.56 35.79
C ASN A 19 10.29 1.31 35.14
N VAL A 20 9.20 1.50 35.87
CA VAL A 20 8.07 2.33 35.50
C VAL A 20 7.91 3.40 36.56
N GLU A 21 7.65 4.61 36.16
CA GLU A 21 7.38 5.71 37.07
C GLU A 21 6.11 6.43 36.70
N VAL A 22 5.29 6.75 37.68
CA VAL A 22 4.23 7.72 37.55
C VAL A 22 4.80 9.06 38.01
N PRO A 23 4.85 10.10 37.12
CA PRO A 23 5.31 11.41 37.57
C PRO A 23 4.48 11.88 38.76
N LYS A 24 5.13 12.41 39.79
CA LYS A 24 4.47 12.86 41.02
C LYS A 24 3.25 13.72 40.67
N PHE A 25 2.13 13.41 41.27
CA PHE A 25 0.84 14.06 40.96
C PHE A 25 0.01 14.27 42.25
N ILE A 26 -0.93 15.19 42.15
CA ILE A 26 -1.96 15.48 43.12
C ILE A 26 -3.28 15.48 42.39
N PHE A 27 -4.33 14.89 42.98
CA PHE A 27 -5.67 14.99 42.42
C PHE A 27 -6.67 15.32 43.52
N PHE A 28 -7.72 16.01 43.15
CA PHE A 28 -8.83 16.41 43.99
C PHE A 28 -10.05 16.68 43.10
N ASP A 29 -11.24 16.70 43.70
CA ASP A 29 -12.47 17.00 42.98
C ASP A 29 -12.87 18.48 43.02
N VAL A 30 -13.93 18.82 42.31
CA VAL A 30 -14.48 20.20 42.26
C VAL A 30 -14.95 20.66 43.64
N ASN A 31 -15.46 19.76 44.49
CA ASN A 31 -15.89 20.11 45.84
C ASN A 31 -14.70 20.49 46.73
N ASP A 32 -13.66 19.68 46.70
CA ASP A 32 -12.40 19.98 47.41
C ASP A 32 -11.81 21.32 47.01
N TRP A 33 -11.81 21.61 45.67
CA TRP A 33 -11.33 22.90 45.18
C TRP A 33 -12.11 24.07 45.69
N ASN A 34 -13.44 23.96 45.73
CA ASN A 34 -14.30 25.05 46.23
C ASN A 34 -14.12 25.31 47.72
N GLN A 35 -13.92 24.25 48.51
CA GLN A 35 -13.81 24.36 49.95
C GLN A 35 -12.39 24.70 50.44
N ASN A 36 -11.34 24.16 49.77
CA ASN A 36 -9.97 24.17 50.30
C ASN A 36 -8.95 24.81 49.35
N ARG A 37 -9.36 25.71 48.46
CA ARG A 37 -8.55 26.27 47.38
C ARG A 37 -7.16 26.74 47.81
N LYS A 38 -7.04 27.51 48.88
CA LYS A 38 -5.73 28.03 49.35
C LYS A 38 -4.80 26.88 49.74
N LYS A 39 -5.27 25.96 50.58
CA LYS A 39 -4.49 24.78 51.05
C LYS A 39 -4.05 23.88 49.87
N LEU A 40 -4.90 23.70 48.89
CA LEU A 40 -4.59 22.90 47.68
C LEU A 40 -3.48 23.57 46.84
N ILE A 41 -3.53 24.87 46.63
CA ILE A 41 -2.47 25.60 45.91
C ILE A 41 -1.14 25.51 46.67
N GLU A 42 -1.12 25.70 47.95
CA GLU A 42 0.06 25.57 48.79
C GLU A 42 0.65 24.15 48.69
N LYS A 43 -0.20 23.12 48.79
CA LYS A 43 0.19 21.70 48.63
C LYS A 43 0.80 21.46 47.25
N ILE A 44 0.19 21.97 46.14
CA ILE A 44 0.70 21.86 44.78
C ILE A 44 2.08 22.51 44.67
N ASN A 45 2.22 23.76 45.13
CA ASN A 45 3.49 24.51 45.05
C ASN A 45 4.62 23.83 45.86
N LYS A 46 4.29 23.23 47.02
CA LYS A 46 5.26 22.53 47.91
C LYS A 46 5.68 21.16 47.37
N GLN A 47 4.76 20.43 46.75
CA GLN A 47 4.97 19.01 46.40
C GLN A 47 5.39 18.78 44.95
N LEU A 48 5.05 19.68 44.01
CA LEU A 48 5.33 19.53 42.61
C LEU A 48 6.43 20.50 42.15
N ILE A 49 7.08 20.15 41.02
CA ILE A 49 8.19 20.92 40.44
C ILE A 49 7.70 22.20 39.75
N LYS A 50 8.65 23.03 39.26
CA LYS A 50 8.38 24.32 38.60
C LYS A 50 7.45 24.23 37.37
N LYS A 51 7.49 23.12 36.63
CA LYS A 51 6.65 22.89 35.45
C LYS A 51 5.69 21.75 35.71
N ILE A 52 4.41 21.99 35.45
CA ILE A 52 3.31 21.04 35.70
C ILE A 52 2.39 20.91 34.51
N CYS A 53 1.58 19.83 34.55
CA CYS A 53 0.43 19.62 33.66
C CYS A 53 -0.84 19.59 34.51
N ILE A 54 -1.93 20.17 34.01
CA ILE A 54 -3.26 20.08 34.61
C ILE A 54 -4.18 19.42 33.59
N ARG A 55 -4.80 18.29 34.00
CA ARG A 55 -5.66 17.46 33.16
C ARG A 55 -7.04 17.26 33.78
N SER A 56 -8.02 17.09 32.91
CA SER A 56 -9.35 16.65 33.32
C SER A 56 -9.38 15.19 33.74
N SER A 57 -10.27 14.87 34.67
CA SER A 57 -10.66 13.50 35.01
C SER A 57 -12.17 13.49 35.27
N TYR A 58 -12.93 13.68 34.17
CA TYR A 58 -14.37 13.74 34.24
C TYR A 58 -14.97 12.38 34.64
N TYR A 59 -15.95 12.38 35.50
CA TYR A 59 -16.56 11.19 36.13
C TYR A 59 -17.02 10.12 35.12
N LYS A 60 -17.49 10.51 33.92
CA LYS A 60 -17.95 9.58 32.87
C LYS A 60 -17.00 9.46 31.69
N GLU A 61 -15.81 10.06 31.77
CA GLU A 61 -14.91 10.15 30.61
C GLU A 61 -14.36 8.77 30.18
N ASP A 62 -14.14 7.88 31.13
CA ASP A 62 -13.49 6.58 30.90
C ASP A 62 -14.38 5.37 31.25
N ASN A 63 -15.65 5.41 30.89
CA ASN A 63 -16.54 4.26 31.04
C ASN A 63 -16.32 3.23 29.92
N ALA A 64 -16.50 1.94 30.23
CA ALA A 64 -16.36 0.83 29.29
C ALA A 64 -17.28 0.90 28.04
N LYS A 65 -18.23 1.83 28.00
CA LYS A 65 -19.22 1.97 26.92
C LYS A 65 -19.08 3.25 26.10
N THR A 66 -18.45 4.30 26.63
CA THR A 66 -18.31 5.60 25.93
C THR A 66 -16.94 6.21 26.18
N SER A 67 -16.26 6.67 25.12
CA SER A 67 -15.01 7.45 25.22
C SER A 67 -15.31 8.91 24.94
N LEU A 68 -15.03 9.79 25.89
CA LEU A 68 -15.06 11.24 25.76
C LEU A 68 -13.67 11.83 25.56
N ALA A 69 -12.74 11.04 25.03
CA ALA A 69 -11.37 11.46 24.77
C ALA A 69 -11.32 12.74 23.91
N GLY A 70 -10.55 13.71 24.36
CA GLY A 70 -10.38 14.99 23.65
C GLY A 70 -11.53 15.99 23.81
N LYS A 71 -12.52 15.72 24.66
CA LYS A 71 -13.63 16.64 24.95
C LYS A 71 -13.26 17.77 25.91
N PHE A 72 -12.26 17.55 26.77
CA PHE A 72 -11.82 18.51 27.76
C PHE A 72 -10.33 18.85 27.51
N ASP A 73 -9.97 20.10 27.78
CA ASP A 73 -8.60 20.58 27.60
C ASP A 73 -7.62 19.96 28.58
N SER A 74 -6.36 19.92 28.16
CA SER A 74 -5.21 19.60 29.02
C SER A 74 -4.23 20.76 28.91
N PHE A 75 -3.84 21.34 30.06
CA PHE A 75 -2.87 22.41 30.15
C PHE A 75 -1.50 21.82 30.48
N ILE A 76 -0.57 21.95 29.56
CA ILE A 76 0.73 21.28 29.60
C ILE A 76 1.84 22.34 29.62
N ASP A 77 2.96 22.05 30.31
CA ASP A 77 4.13 22.90 30.44
C ASP A 77 3.81 24.29 31.04
N ILE A 78 2.91 24.31 32.02
CA ILE A 78 2.56 25.55 32.73
C ILE A 78 3.47 25.75 33.94
N ASP A 79 3.77 27.01 34.25
CA ASP A 79 4.51 27.32 35.47
C ASP A 79 3.65 27.05 36.71
N ASN A 80 4.27 26.38 37.71
CA ASN A 80 3.63 26.06 38.97
C ASN A 80 3.51 27.32 39.83
N ASN A 81 2.55 28.18 39.51
CA ASN A 81 2.24 29.38 40.26
C ASN A 81 0.72 29.53 40.44
N LYS A 82 0.31 30.29 41.44
CA LYS A 82 -1.07 30.51 41.85
C LYS A 82 -1.97 30.97 40.67
N LYS A 83 -1.48 31.92 39.86
CA LYS A 83 -2.24 32.50 38.75
C LYS A 83 -2.60 31.45 37.67
N ASN A 84 -1.60 30.67 37.24
CA ASN A 84 -1.74 29.67 36.20
C ASN A 84 -2.59 28.47 36.66
N ILE A 85 -2.40 28.02 37.89
CA ILE A 85 -3.21 26.94 38.49
C ILE A 85 -4.68 27.32 38.50
N ILE A 86 -4.99 28.51 39.03
CA ILE A 86 -6.38 29.01 39.12
C ILE A 86 -6.98 29.10 37.74
N LYS A 87 -6.31 29.76 36.80
CA LYS A 87 -6.81 29.96 35.40
C LYS A 87 -7.14 28.62 34.72
N SER A 88 -6.25 27.63 34.85
CA SER A 88 -6.44 26.33 34.20
C SER A 88 -7.59 25.52 34.82
N ILE A 89 -7.69 25.50 36.16
CA ILE A 89 -8.77 24.77 36.86
C ILE A 89 -10.13 25.42 36.61
N GLU A 90 -10.22 26.75 36.68
CA GLU A 90 -11.48 27.46 36.39
C GLU A 90 -11.95 27.23 34.93
N ASN A 91 -11.02 27.15 33.98
CA ASN A 91 -11.36 26.79 32.59
C ASN A 91 -11.95 25.38 32.53
N LEU A 92 -11.33 24.37 33.17
CA LEU A 92 -11.89 23.01 33.23
C LEU A 92 -13.25 22.97 33.95
N ILE A 93 -13.44 23.75 35.02
CA ILE A 93 -14.74 23.87 35.70
C ILE A 93 -15.80 24.38 34.72
N ASN A 94 -15.48 25.41 33.93
CA ASN A 94 -16.42 25.94 32.93
C ASN A 94 -16.75 24.91 31.85
N GLN A 95 -15.78 24.14 31.39
CA GLN A 95 -16.00 23.05 30.45
C GLN A 95 -16.87 21.94 31.06
N TYR A 96 -16.66 21.56 32.32
CA TYR A 96 -17.54 20.59 33.01
C TYR A 96 -18.96 21.09 33.14
N ARG A 97 -19.15 22.41 33.42
CA ARG A 97 -20.49 23.02 33.51
C ARG A 97 -21.23 23.04 32.19
N SER A 98 -20.52 23.37 31.10
CA SER A 98 -21.12 23.41 29.76
C SER A 98 -21.47 22.00 29.26
N PHE A 99 -20.72 20.99 29.66
CA PHE A 99 -20.94 19.61 29.22
C PHE A 99 -22.04 18.88 30.03
N ASP A 100 -22.24 19.21 31.33
CA ASP A 100 -23.29 18.65 32.18
C ASP A 100 -24.18 19.76 32.76
N PRO A 101 -25.15 20.29 31.94
CA PRO A 101 -26.02 21.38 32.36
C PRO A 101 -26.90 21.01 33.58
N LYS A 102 -27.23 19.72 33.75
CA LYS A 102 -28.06 19.21 34.87
C LYS A 102 -27.30 19.06 36.19
N LYS A 103 -26.00 19.32 36.20
CA LYS A 103 -25.10 19.34 37.36
C LYS A 103 -25.14 18.11 38.30
N LYS A 104 -25.75 16.99 37.89
CA LYS A 104 -26.04 15.82 38.75
C LYS A 104 -24.81 15.21 39.40
N PHE A 105 -23.61 15.32 38.74
CA PHE A 105 -22.34 14.77 39.24
C PHE A 105 -21.19 15.78 39.14
N PHE A 106 -21.51 17.06 38.99
CA PHE A 106 -20.55 18.13 38.75
C PHE A 106 -19.41 18.17 39.82
N LEU A 107 -19.78 18.08 41.11
CA LEU A 107 -18.83 18.15 42.22
C LEU A 107 -17.90 16.94 42.33
N LYS A 108 -18.24 15.81 41.67
CA LYS A 108 -17.45 14.57 41.65
C LYS A 108 -16.47 14.47 40.49
N ASN A 109 -16.28 15.53 39.72
CA ASN A 109 -15.29 15.58 38.63
C ASN A 109 -13.93 15.96 39.24
N TYR A 110 -12.89 15.26 38.80
CA TYR A 110 -11.53 15.42 39.33
C TYR A 110 -10.65 16.24 38.40
N PHE A 111 -9.60 16.80 39.01
CA PHE A 111 -8.44 17.40 38.32
C PHE A 111 -7.21 16.60 38.69
N ILE A 112 -6.30 16.39 37.72
CA ILE A 112 -4.99 15.78 37.95
C ILE A 112 -3.94 16.84 37.67
N ILE A 113 -3.14 17.20 38.66
CA ILE A 113 -2.00 18.09 38.57
C ILE A 113 -0.75 17.25 38.68
N GLN A 114 0.08 17.21 37.67
CA GLN A 114 1.20 16.29 37.56
C GLN A 114 2.48 17.01 37.16
N ASN A 115 3.63 16.55 37.64
CA ASN A 115 4.93 17.04 37.19
C ASN A 115 5.07 16.87 35.64
N TYR A 116 5.49 17.93 34.98
CA TYR A 116 5.75 17.89 33.53
C TYR A 116 7.11 17.26 33.23
N ILE A 117 7.17 16.36 32.25
CA ILE A 117 8.41 15.73 31.79
C ILE A 117 9.05 16.58 30.70
N GLN A 118 10.06 17.38 31.07
CA GLN A 118 10.69 18.38 30.18
C GLN A 118 11.58 17.80 29.08
N SER A 119 12.13 16.59 29.27
CA SER A 119 13.12 16.00 28.34
C SER A 119 12.77 14.57 28.02
N SER A 120 11.81 14.38 27.12
CA SER A 120 11.48 13.05 26.60
C SER A 120 12.17 12.79 25.26
N ILE A 121 12.75 11.60 25.08
CA ILE A 121 13.28 11.14 23.79
C ILE A 121 12.23 10.47 22.91
N CYS A 122 11.07 10.17 23.48
CA CYS A 122 9.92 9.58 22.80
C CYS A 122 8.70 9.74 23.70
N SER A 123 7.59 10.11 23.12
CA SER A 123 6.29 10.14 23.82
C SER A 123 5.20 9.63 22.89
N GLY A 124 4.10 9.14 23.45
CA GLY A 124 3.05 8.59 22.65
C GLY A 124 1.96 7.86 23.43
N VAL A 125 1.19 7.10 22.70
CA VAL A 125 0.12 6.25 23.21
C VAL A 125 0.37 4.82 22.77
N ILE A 126 0.28 3.88 23.72
CA ILE A 126 0.35 2.46 23.44
C ILE A 126 -0.93 1.76 23.86
N THR A 127 -1.46 0.95 22.96
CA THR A 127 -2.56 0.04 23.25
C THR A 127 -2.06 -1.40 23.24
N ASN A 128 -2.59 -2.23 24.11
CA ASN A 128 -2.19 -3.64 24.18
C ASN A 128 -2.94 -4.55 23.18
N TYR A 129 -3.85 -3.97 22.41
CA TYR A 129 -4.49 -4.56 21.21
C TYR A 129 -4.61 -3.48 20.15
N ALA A 130 -4.59 -3.86 18.86
CA ALA A 130 -4.74 -2.90 17.78
C ALA A 130 -6.15 -2.28 17.80
N LEU A 131 -6.21 -0.94 17.76
CA LEU A 131 -7.48 -0.22 17.65
C LEU A 131 -8.13 -0.51 16.28
N GLY A 132 -9.45 -0.62 16.26
CA GLY A 132 -10.24 -0.84 15.05
C GLY A 132 -10.60 -2.31 14.77
N ASP A 133 -9.71 -3.27 15.03
CA ASP A 133 -9.95 -4.68 14.75
C ASP A 133 -9.63 -5.65 15.92
N GLY A 134 -9.06 -5.13 17.01
CA GLY A 134 -8.70 -5.93 18.18
C GLY A 134 -7.59 -6.97 17.95
N ALA A 135 -6.81 -6.83 16.89
CA ALA A 135 -5.72 -7.76 16.59
C ALA A 135 -4.69 -7.80 17.73
N PRO A 136 -4.06 -8.97 18.00
CA PRO A 136 -3.17 -9.17 19.14
C PRO A 136 -1.79 -8.53 18.92
N TYR A 137 -1.76 -7.21 18.83
CA TYR A 137 -0.57 -6.38 18.73
C TYR A 137 -0.52 -5.36 19.87
N TYR A 138 0.67 -5.08 20.36
CA TYR A 138 0.95 -3.79 20.98
C TYR A 138 1.05 -2.77 19.88
N SER A 139 0.20 -1.74 19.91
CA SER A 139 0.17 -0.69 18.89
C SER A 139 0.62 0.61 19.53
N ILE A 140 1.73 1.15 19.05
CA ILE A 140 2.38 2.34 19.59
C ILE A 140 2.25 3.46 18.57
N ASN A 141 1.50 4.51 18.91
CA ASN A 141 1.50 5.78 18.20
C ASN A 141 2.48 6.70 18.93
N TYR A 142 3.57 7.12 18.30
CA TYR A 142 4.65 7.81 18.97
C TYR A 142 5.24 8.94 18.14
N ASN A 143 5.81 9.91 18.85
CA ASN A 143 6.67 10.95 18.30
C ASN A 143 8.05 10.84 18.97
N ASP A 144 9.10 10.77 18.16
CA ASP A 144 10.50 10.77 18.58
C ASP A 144 11.33 11.85 17.85
N LEU A 145 10.68 12.81 17.23
CA LEU A 145 11.28 13.95 16.54
C LEU A 145 11.30 15.22 17.42
N SER A 146 10.35 15.33 18.35
CA SER A 146 10.27 16.45 19.29
C SER A 146 10.68 15.99 20.69
N ASN A 147 11.48 16.79 21.39
CA ASN A 147 11.85 16.53 22.79
C ASN A 147 10.72 16.87 23.79
N SER A 148 9.49 17.01 23.32
CA SER A 148 8.32 17.47 24.08
C SER A 148 7.20 16.45 24.05
N THR A 149 6.45 16.35 25.15
CA THR A 149 5.21 15.56 25.24
C THR A 149 3.99 16.29 24.68
N LEU A 150 4.14 17.54 24.21
CA LEU A 150 3.06 18.39 23.70
C LEU A 150 2.34 17.78 22.48
N SER A 151 3.08 17.11 21.59
CA SER A 151 2.51 16.50 20.38
C SER A 151 1.47 15.40 20.69
N VAL A 152 1.61 14.68 21.81
CA VAL A 152 0.70 13.57 22.18
C VAL A 152 -0.70 14.07 22.50
N THR A 153 -0.80 15.24 23.10
CA THR A 153 -2.07 15.84 23.57
C THR A 153 -2.69 16.79 22.55
N ALA A 154 -1.88 17.40 21.67
CA ALA A 154 -2.36 18.34 20.65
C ALA A 154 -2.96 17.69 19.39
N GLY A 155 -2.79 16.37 19.20
CA GLY A 155 -3.37 15.66 18.06
C GLY A 155 -2.76 16.02 16.70
N ASP A 156 -1.53 16.51 16.68
CA ASP A 156 -0.82 16.92 15.46
C ASP A 156 -0.54 15.69 14.58
N LYS A 157 -1.36 15.51 13.53
CA LYS A 157 -1.43 14.26 12.72
C LYS A 157 -0.16 14.00 11.91
N ASP A 158 0.64 15.00 11.61
CA ASP A 158 1.76 14.87 10.65
C ASP A 158 3.07 14.38 11.27
N SER A 159 3.17 14.28 12.60
CA SER A 159 4.40 13.91 13.31
C SER A 159 4.37 12.51 13.94
N PHE A 160 3.23 11.81 13.91
CA PHE A 160 3.11 10.49 14.54
C PHE A 160 3.51 9.36 13.61
N ARG A 161 4.29 8.42 14.20
CA ARG A 161 4.63 7.13 13.61
C ARG A 161 3.85 6.03 14.34
N VAL A 162 3.48 5.00 13.60
CA VAL A 162 2.78 3.83 14.15
C VAL A 162 3.70 2.62 14.11
N LEU A 163 3.80 1.91 15.23
CA LEU A 163 4.54 0.65 15.35
C LEU A 163 3.62 -0.42 15.92
N HIS A 164 3.47 -1.53 15.21
CA HIS A 164 2.74 -2.70 15.67
C HIS A 164 3.72 -3.81 16.06
N ILE A 165 3.61 -4.35 17.24
CA ILE A 165 4.46 -5.46 17.75
C ILE A 165 3.54 -6.62 18.14
N SER A 166 3.71 -7.78 17.51
CA SER A 166 2.93 -8.98 17.85
C SER A 166 3.11 -9.36 19.33
N ARG A 167 2.01 -9.58 20.05
CA ARG A 167 2.03 -9.87 21.50
C ARG A 167 2.83 -11.11 21.88
N ASN A 168 2.88 -12.10 20.99
CA ASN A 168 3.58 -13.36 21.19
C ASN A 168 4.92 -13.42 20.45
N SER A 169 5.45 -12.28 20.01
CA SER A 169 6.75 -12.24 19.38
C SER A 169 7.84 -12.65 20.36
N LYS A 170 8.63 -13.66 19.98
CA LYS A 170 9.90 -14.01 20.63
C LYS A 170 11.06 -13.19 20.09
N GLU A 171 10.82 -12.43 19.02
CA GLU A 171 11.81 -11.62 18.32
C GLU A 171 12.30 -10.46 19.19
N ASN A 172 13.58 -10.18 19.09
CA ASN A 172 14.20 -9.06 19.78
C ASN A 172 13.74 -7.74 19.15
N ILE A 173 13.02 -6.95 19.92
CA ILE A 173 12.73 -5.56 19.57
C ILE A 173 14.07 -4.83 19.52
N ARG A 174 14.51 -4.41 18.32
CA ARG A 174 15.84 -3.81 18.11
C ARG A 174 16.04 -2.52 18.91
N SER A 175 14.97 -1.74 19.09
CA SER A 175 15.03 -0.48 19.81
C SER A 175 14.88 -0.71 21.31
N ILE A 176 15.88 -0.35 22.09
CA ILE A 176 15.90 -0.46 23.56
C ILE A 176 14.72 0.33 24.18
N LYS A 177 14.40 1.52 23.64
CA LYS A 177 13.27 2.32 24.13
C LYS A 177 11.94 1.58 24.01
N PHE A 178 11.66 0.98 22.83
CA PHE A 178 10.41 0.23 22.62
C PHE A 178 10.37 -1.08 23.42
N LYS A 179 11.51 -1.75 23.61
CA LYS A 179 11.60 -2.91 24.48
C LYS A 179 11.18 -2.55 25.90
N LYS A 180 11.71 -1.44 26.45
CA LYS A 180 11.35 -0.97 27.80
C LYS A 180 9.87 -0.58 27.92
N ILE A 181 9.31 0.08 26.91
CA ILE A 181 7.86 0.40 26.88
C ILE A 181 7.03 -0.88 26.91
N ILE A 182 7.34 -1.86 26.06
CA ILE A 182 6.60 -3.14 26.04
C ILE A 182 6.74 -3.89 27.35
N ASP A 183 7.92 -3.92 27.96
CA ASP A 183 8.14 -4.58 29.24
C ASP A 183 7.35 -3.89 30.38
N ALA A 184 7.23 -2.56 30.34
CA ALA A 184 6.36 -1.81 31.24
C ALA A 184 4.89 -2.18 31.06
N VAL A 185 4.40 -2.16 29.82
CA VAL A 185 3.01 -2.48 29.49
C VAL A 185 2.66 -3.92 29.87
N LYS A 186 3.55 -4.89 29.65
CA LYS A 186 3.34 -6.29 30.08
C LYS A 186 3.16 -6.44 31.58
N LYS A 187 3.81 -5.61 32.39
CA LYS A 187 3.64 -5.60 33.85
C LYS A 187 2.32 -4.94 34.25
N ILE A 188 1.98 -3.83 33.61
CA ILE A 188 0.72 -3.12 33.82
C ILE A 188 -0.47 -4.01 33.47
N GLU A 189 -0.41 -4.75 32.34
CA GLU A 189 -1.47 -5.68 31.94
C GLU A 189 -1.82 -6.71 33.00
N LYS A 190 -0.83 -7.21 33.73
CA LYS A 190 -1.05 -8.18 34.84
C LYS A 190 -1.93 -7.57 35.93
N ILE A 191 -1.68 -6.30 36.29
CA ILE A 191 -2.45 -5.58 37.30
C ILE A 191 -3.92 -5.43 36.87
N TYR A 192 -4.15 -5.20 35.58
CA TYR A 192 -5.50 -5.04 35.02
C TYR A 192 -6.10 -6.33 34.45
N ASN A 193 -5.59 -7.51 34.86
CA ASN A 193 -6.08 -8.84 34.44
C ASN A 193 -6.16 -8.97 32.90
N TYR A 194 -5.13 -8.47 32.19
CA TYR A 194 -5.00 -8.51 30.74
C TYR A 194 -6.17 -7.88 29.94
N LYS A 195 -6.93 -7.00 30.58
CA LYS A 195 -7.97 -6.23 29.88
C LYS A 195 -7.35 -5.27 28.85
N PRO A 196 -8.07 -4.91 27.80
CA PRO A 196 -7.61 -3.90 26.84
C PRO A 196 -7.39 -2.55 27.50
N VAL A 197 -6.18 -2.01 27.33
CA VAL A 197 -5.76 -0.73 27.92
C VAL A 197 -5.13 0.18 26.87
N ASP A 198 -5.36 1.45 27.06
CA ASP A 198 -4.77 2.58 26.36
C ASP A 198 -3.91 3.36 27.38
N ILE A 199 -2.63 3.51 27.10
CA ILE A 199 -1.63 4.05 28.01
C ILE A 199 -0.89 5.19 27.33
N GLU A 200 -0.96 6.40 27.91
CA GLU A 200 -0.10 7.51 27.54
C GLU A 200 1.25 7.38 28.25
N PHE A 201 2.32 7.49 27.49
CA PHE A 201 3.68 7.31 28.02
C PHE A 201 4.65 8.39 27.53
N ALA A 202 5.73 8.57 28.28
CA ALA A 202 6.95 9.25 27.87
C ALA A 202 8.18 8.42 28.24
N VAL A 203 9.27 8.56 27.47
CA VAL A 203 10.56 7.94 27.77
C VAL A 203 11.58 9.03 27.95
N GLY A 204 12.20 9.09 29.14
CA GLY A 204 13.25 10.04 29.44
C GLY A 204 14.61 9.69 28.81
N LYS A 205 15.56 10.61 28.83
CA LYS A 205 16.94 10.42 28.32
C LYS A 205 17.66 9.22 28.95
N ASN A 206 17.35 8.90 30.20
CA ASN A 206 17.85 7.72 30.93
C ASN A 206 17.14 6.42 30.59
N LEU A 207 16.30 6.41 29.57
CA LEU A 207 15.43 5.28 29.14
C LEU A 207 14.42 4.84 30.22
N LYS A 208 14.10 5.69 31.20
CA LYS A 208 13.04 5.47 32.17
C LYS A 208 11.68 5.69 31.49
N VAL A 209 10.75 4.79 31.75
CA VAL A 209 9.40 4.88 31.18
C VAL A 209 8.47 5.55 32.18
N TYR A 210 7.90 6.67 31.77
CA TYR A 210 6.89 7.40 32.53
C TYR A 210 5.50 7.07 32.00
N ILE A 211 4.58 6.72 32.90
CA ILE A 211 3.17 6.53 32.54
C ILE A 211 2.41 7.78 32.94
N LEU A 212 1.83 8.45 31.97
CA LEU A 212 1.15 9.72 32.14
C LEU A 212 -0.35 9.56 32.37
N GLN A 213 -0.93 8.48 31.79
CA GLN A 213 -2.34 8.15 31.90
C GLN A 213 -2.58 6.69 31.53
N ILE A 214 -3.58 6.06 32.15
CA ILE A 214 -4.08 4.74 31.77
C ILE A 214 -5.60 4.73 31.79
N ARG A 215 -6.20 4.11 30.78
CA ARG A 215 -7.65 3.95 30.68
C ARG A 215 -8.02 2.64 29.99
N PRO A 216 -9.24 2.11 30.21
CA PRO A 216 -9.74 0.96 29.46
C PRO A 216 -10.04 1.37 28.01
N ILE A 217 -9.84 0.45 27.07
CA ILE A 217 -10.33 0.64 25.71
C ILE A 217 -11.85 0.36 25.71
N SER A 218 -12.64 1.38 25.43
CA SER A 218 -14.13 1.34 25.51
C SER A 218 -14.81 0.83 24.25
N THR A 219 -14.08 0.64 23.15
CA THR A 219 -14.64 0.16 21.89
C THR A 219 -14.97 -1.34 21.99
N ALA A 220 -16.21 -1.69 21.64
CA ALA A 220 -16.74 -3.04 21.70
C ALA A 220 -16.14 -3.92 20.57
N PHE A 221 -14.85 -4.28 20.69
CA PHE A 221 -14.25 -5.27 19.81
C PHE A 221 -14.57 -6.67 20.31
N LYS A 222 -14.99 -7.54 19.39
CA LYS A 222 -15.02 -8.99 19.62
C LYS A 222 -13.60 -9.58 19.57
N TRP A 223 -12.63 -8.90 20.23
CA TRP A 223 -11.23 -9.29 20.26
C TRP A 223 -10.99 -10.62 21.00
N GLU A 224 -11.92 -11.08 21.84
CA GLU A 224 -11.93 -12.40 22.46
C GLU A 224 -12.11 -13.54 21.41
N SER A 225 -12.66 -13.23 20.24
CA SER A 225 -12.92 -14.21 19.18
C SER A 225 -11.68 -14.61 18.38
N ILE A 226 -10.54 -13.89 18.51
CA ILE A 226 -9.31 -14.20 17.79
C ILE A 226 -8.52 -15.26 18.53
N ASN A 227 -8.47 -16.47 17.96
CA ASN A 227 -7.62 -17.54 18.48
C ASN A 227 -6.15 -17.17 18.32
N LYS A 228 -5.51 -16.80 19.45
CA LYS A 228 -4.12 -16.31 19.51
C LYS A 228 -3.10 -17.32 18.96
N SER A 229 -3.31 -18.63 19.21
CA SER A 229 -2.39 -19.67 18.72
C SER A 229 -2.47 -19.83 17.20
N LYS A 230 -3.68 -19.79 16.62
CA LYS A 230 -3.85 -19.79 15.15
C LYS A 230 -3.26 -18.56 14.51
N PHE A 231 -3.46 -17.39 15.11
CA PHE A 231 -2.88 -16.12 14.63
C PHE A 231 -1.35 -16.22 14.60
N GLN A 232 -0.72 -16.65 15.70
CA GLN A 232 0.74 -16.82 15.75
C GLN A 232 1.24 -17.85 14.74
N SER A 233 0.52 -18.97 14.55
CA SER A 233 0.87 -19.98 13.55
C SER A 233 0.89 -19.41 12.12
N LEU A 234 0.01 -18.44 11.80
CA LEU A 234 0.00 -17.80 10.48
C LEU A 234 1.21 -16.88 10.27
N LEU A 235 1.63 -16.13 11.29
CA LEU A 235 2.84 -15.32 11.24
C LEU A 235 4.07 -16.21 11.03
N ASN A 236 4.21 -17.27 11.83
CA ASN A 236 5.31 -18.24 11.72
C ASN A 236 5.35 -18.93 10.35
N LYS A 237 4.18 -19.30 9.78
CA LYS A 237 4.11 -19.87 8.43
C LYS A 237 4.58 -18.90 7.36
N SER A 238 4.26 -17.61 7.50
CA SER A 238 4.70 -16.59 6.54
C SER A 238 6.19 -16.29 6.68
N GLU A 239 6.71 -16.26 7.89
CA GLU A 239 8.14 -16.18 8.16
C GLU A 239 8.90 -17.37 7.54
N ASN A 240 8.48 -18.60 7.82
CA ASN A 240 9.09 -19.80 7.25
C ASN A 240 9.08 -19.79 5.72
N LYS A 241 7.98 -19.32 5.12
CA LYS A 241 7.87 -19.15 3.67
C LYS A 241 8.87 -18.11 3.15
N TYR A 242 9.02 -16.98 3.83
CA TYR A 242 10.04 -15.97 3.51
C TYR A 242 11.44 -16.57 3.56
N GLN A 243 11.78 -17.33 4.61
CA GLN A 243 13.09 -17.98 4.74
C GLN A 243 13.35 -18.97 3.59
N GLN A 244 12.35 -19.77 3.17
CA GLN A 244 12.46 -20.67 2.02
C GLN A 244 12.71 -19.90 0.72
N ILE A 245 11.98 -18.80 0.50
CA ILE A 245 12.14 -17.99 -0.72
C ILE A 245 13.47 -17.23 -0.70
N ARG A 246 13.92 -16.76 0.47
CA ARG A 246 15.22 -16.09 0.66
C ARG A 246 16.39 -16.98 0.22
N LYS A 247 16.32 -18.28 0.49
CA LYS A 247 17.36 -19.25 0.13
C LYS A 247 17.42 -19.54 -1.37
N ARG A 248 16.43 -19.14 -2.17
CA ARG A 248 16.44 -19.36 -3.62
C ARG A 248 17.63 -18.64 -4.24
N ASN A 249 18.36 -19.38 -5.07
CA ASN A 249 19.48 -18.82 -5.82
C ASN A 249 18.94 -17.88 -6.93
N ILE A 250 18.82 -16.61 -6.61
CA ILE A 250 18.57 -15.55 -7.58
C ILE A 250 19.92 -14.96 -7.94
N ARG A 251 20.17 -14.83 -9.22
CA ARG A 251 21.47 -14.50 -9.79
C ARG A 251 22.17 -13.34 -9.08
N TYR A 252 21.41 -12.29 -8.73
CA TYR A 252 21.92 -11.11 -8.02
C TYR A 252 20.95 -10.67 -6.92
N GLY A 253 21.51 -10.12 -5.85
CA GLY A 253 20.75 -9.67 -4.69
C GLY A 253 20.77 -10.66 -3.53
N LYS A 254 21.80 -10.56 -2.67
CA LYS A 254 21.94 -11.43 -1.48
C LYS A 254 20.82 -11.19 -0.45
N LYS A 255 20.33 -9.94 -0.34
CA LYS A 255 19.26 -9.57 0.59
C LYS A 255 17.91 -9.76 -0.09
N ALA A 256 17.05 -10.60 0.48
CA ALA A 256 15.68 -10.77 0.02
C ALA A 256 14.81 -9.63 0.52
N VAL A 257 14.27 -8.84 -0.40
CA VAL A 257 13.37 -7.72 -0.13
C VAL A 257 12.07 -7.93 -0.89
N PHE A 258 10.95 -7.83 -0.18
CA PHE A 258 9.62 -7.96 -0.77
C PHE A 258 8.84 -6.68 -0.54
N GLY A 259 8.28 -6.12 -1.60
CA GLY A 259 7.47 -4.90 -1.58
C GLY A 259 6.01 -5.18 -1.88
N LEU A 260 5.11 -4.45 -1.24
CA LEU A 260 3.67 -4.58 -1.45
C LEU A 260 3.19 -3.84 -2.70
N MET A 261 3.79 -2.69 -3.00
CA MET A 261 3.34 -1.78 -4.06
C MET A 261 4.29 -1.63 -5.28
N PRO A 262 5.51 -2.22 -5.31
CA PRO A 262 6.43 -1.95 -6.41
C PRO A 262 6.05 -2.69 -7.69
N ASP A 263 6.62 -2.20 -8.80
CA ASP A 263 6.57 -2.79 -10.15
C ASP A 263 5.12 -2.97 -10.64
N TRP A 264 4.63 -4.17 -10.82
CA TRP A 264 3.28 -4.49 -11.28
C TRP A 264 2.16 -4.13 -10.29
N ASN A 265 2.50 -3.53 -9.18
CA ASN A 265 1.60 -3.01 -8.14
C ASN A 265 0.38 -3.91 -7.88
N PRO A 266 0.58 -5.19 -7.49
CA PRO A 266 -0.51 -6.11 -7.32
C PRO A 266 -1.51 -5.65 -6.25
N ALA A 267 -1.05 -4.97 -5.20
CA ALA A 267 -1.93 -4.46 -4.15
C ALA A 267 -2.96 -3.45 -4.65
N GLU A 268 -2.62 -2.62 -5.66
CA GLU A 268 -3.56 -1.70 -6.30
C GLU A 268 -4.50 -2.43 -7.27
N ILE A 269 -3.97 -3.39 -8.05
CA ILE A 269 -4.72 -4.04 -9.13
C ILE A 269 -5.71 -5.09 -8.62
N ILE A 270 -5.32 -5.89 -7.62
CA ILE A 270 -6.15 -6.98 -7.07
C ILE A 270 -6.53 -6.76 -5.60
N GLY A 271 -6.10 -5.66 -4.99
CA GLY A 271 -6.35 -5.29 -3.60
C GLY A 271 -5.25 -5.70 -2.63
N PHE A 272 -5.18 -4.99 -1.50
CA PHE A 272 -4.22 -5.29 -0.41
C PHE A 272 -4.42 -6.68 0.21
N GLN A 273 -5.64 -7.18 0.17
CA GLN A 273 -6.04 -8.48 0.70
C GLN A 273 -6.93 -9.21 -0.32
N PRO A 274 -6.39 -9.59 -1.50
CA PRO A 274 -7.18 -10.24 -2.53
C PRO A 274 -7.66 -11.62 -2.06
N ASN A 275 -8.84 -12.03 -2.55
CA ASN A 275 -9.25 -13.42 -2.41
C ASN A 275 -8.30 -14.33 -3.20
N LEU A 276 -8.32 -15.63 -2.89
CA LEU A 276 -7.38 -16.58 -3.47
C LEU A 276 -7.54 -16.73 -5.00
N PHE A 277 -8.77 -16.58 -5.51
CA PHE A 277 -9.02 -16.58 -6.95
C PHE A 277 -8.32 -15.41 -7.64
N SER A 278 -8.57 -14.18 -7.20
CA SER A 278 -7.95 -12.97 -7.78
C SER A 278 -6.42 -13.04 -7.71
N TYR A 279 -5.88 -13.44 -6.55
CA TYR A 279 -4.45 -13.63 -6.37
C TYR A 279 -3.86 -14.64 -7.36
N SER A 280 -4.48 -15.82 -7.46
CA SER A 280 -3.98 -16.89 -8.32
C SER A 280 -4.17 -16.61 -9.80
N LEU A 281 -5.26 -15.92 -10.18
CA LEU A 281 -5.51 -15.50 -11.55
C LEU A 281 -4.51 -14.46 -12.01
N TYR A 282 -4.25 -13.43 -11.19
CA TYR A 282 -3.24 -12.42 -11.49
C TYR A 282 -1.84 -13.03 -11.60
N LYS A 283 -1.54 -13.98 -10.72
CA LYS A 283 -0.29 -14.74 -10.74
C LYS A 283 -0.15 -15.55 -12.04
N PHE A 284 -1.19 -16.29 -12.43
CA PHE A 284 -1.24 -17.09 -13.66
C PHE A 284 -1.10 -16.23 -14.91
N LEU A 285 -1.79 -15.10 -14.97
CA LEU A 285 -1.83 -14.23 -16.14
C LEU A 285 -0.58 -13.36 -16.28
N VAL A 286 -0.06 -12.81 -15.18
CA VAL A 286 0.95 -11.75 -15.22
C VAL A 286 2.26 -12.18 -14.57
N THR A 287 2.24 -12.48 -13.25
CA THR A 287 3.44 -12.43 -12.43
C THR A 287 4.25 -13.73 -12.36
N ASP A 288 3.78 -14.84 -12.96
CA ASP A 288 4.58 -16.07 -13.04
C ASP A 288 5.54 -16.07 -14.22
N GLU A 289 5.20 -15.41 -15.36
CA GLU A 289 6.01 -15.53 -16.58
C GLU A 289 5.91 -14.31 -17.52
N ILE A 290 4.69 -13.86 -17.81
CA ILE A 290 4.40 -12.93 -18.93
C ILE A 290 5.13 -11.60 -18.79
N TRP A 291 5.20 -11.05 -17.59
CA TRP A 291 5.89 -9.80 -17.28
C TRP A 291 7.39 -9.84 -17.67
N ALA A 292 8.06 -10.96 -17.40
CA ALA A 292 9.49 -11.14 -17.70
C ALA A 292 9.72 -11.46 -19.18
N THR A 293 8.83 -12.23 -19.80
CA THR A 293 8.86 -12.52 -21.24
C THR A 293 8.76 -11.24 -22.05
N ALA A 294 7.84 -10.36 -21.70
CA ALA A 294 7.67 -9.06 -22.38
C ALA A 294 8.95 -8.20 -22.26
N ARG A 295 9.54 -8.10 -21.07
CA ARG A 295 10.79 -7.35 -20.85
C ARG A 295 11.97 -7.95 -21.62
N ASN A 296 12.12 -9.27 -21.61
CA ASN A 296 13.18 -9.93 -22.39
C ASN A 296 13.07 -9.64 -23.90
N GLN A 297 11.86 -9.64 -24.45
CA GLN A 297 11.61 -9.28 -25.85
C GLN A 297 11.89 -7.81 -26.19
N MET A 298 12.00 -6.96 -25.18
CA MET A 298 12.36 -5.54 -25.32
C MET A 298 13.86 -5.25 -25.12
N GLY A 299 14.71 -6.29 -24.96
CA GLY A 299 16.16 -6.13 -24.76
C GLY A 299 16.62 -6.11 -23.30
N TYR A 300 15.73 -6.36 -22.34
CA TYR A 300 16.12 -6.57 -20.95
C TYR A 300 16.57 -8.00 -20.69
N LYS A 301 17.21 -8.24 -19.54
CA LYS A 301 17.74 -9.55 -19.16
C LYS A 301 16.68 -10.64 -19.11
N LYS A 302 17.02 -11.83 -19.62
CA LYS A 302 16.22 -13.04 -19.46
C LYS A 302 16.37 -13.60 -18.05
N LEU A 303 15.27 -13.84 -17.39
CA LEU A 303 15.21 -14.45 -16.06
C LEU A 303 14.91 -15.94 -16.12
N LYS A 304 15.52 -16.71 -15.19
CA LYS A 304 15.15 -18.12 -14.97
C LYS A 304 14.04 -18.19 -13.92
N ASN A 305 12.97 -18.97 -14.17
CA ASN A 305 11.84 -19.14 -13.25
C ASN A 305 11.29 -17.80 -12.69
N PRO A 306 10.78 -16.92 -13.53
CA PRO A 306 10.50 -15.54 -13.20
C PRO A 306 9.22 -15.36 -12.36
N LYS A 307 9.13 -16.03 -11.21
CA LYS A 307 8.02 -15.85 -10.26
C LYS A 307 8.24 -14.57 -9.47
N LEU A 308 7.44 -13.56 -9.78
CA LEU A 308 7.57 -12.22 -9.20
C LEU A 308 6.82 -12.09 -7.87
N MET A 309 5.58 -12.61 -7.78
CA MET A 309 4.67 -12.33 -6.68
C MET A 309 4.52 -13.51 -5.72
N TYR A 310 4.56 -13.19 -4.42
CA TYR A 310 4.37 -14.13 -3.31
C TYR A 310 3.30 -13.59 -2.35
N SER A 311 2.53 -14.50 -1.74
CA SER A 311 1.57 -14.12 -0.70
C SER A 311 2.17 -14.36 0.69
N PHE A 312 2.16 -13.32 1.53
CA PHE A 312 2.39 -13.42 2.96
C PHE A 312 1.10 -13.02 3.69
N THR A 313 0.51 -13.93 4.45
CA THR A 313 -0.78 -13.73 5.11
C THR A 313 -1.87 -13.12 4.20
N GLY A 314 -1.98 -13.64 2.98
CA GLY A 314 -2.96 -13.16 2.00
C GLY A 314 -2.55 -11.92 1.22
N LYS A 315 -1.57 -11.13 1.67
CA LYS A 315 -1.12 -9.91 0.98
C LYS A 315 -0.16 -10.24 -0.18
N PRO A 316 -0.29 -9.58 -1.35
CA PRO A 316 0.52 -9.87 -2.54
C PRO A 316 1.82 -9.04 -2.53
N PHE A 317 2.93 -9.67 -2.21
CA PHE A 317 4.25 -9.05 -2.21
C PHE A 317 5.07 -9.40 -3.44
N VAL A 318 5.82 -8.44 -3.97
CA VAL A 318 6.73 -8.56 -5.11
C VAL A 318 8.16 -8.78 -4.62
N ASP A 319 8.85 -9.79 -5.15
CA ASP A 319 10.29 -10.01 -4.91
C ASP A 319 11.10 -8.97 -5.70
N LEU A 320 11.64 -7.97 -4.99
CA LEU A 320 12.40 -6.89 -5.61
C LEU A 320 13.70 -7.35 -6.27
N ARG A 321 14.27 -8.48 -5.84
CA ARG A 321 15.43 -9.05 -6.54
C ARG A 321 15.07 -9.46 -7.96
N MET A 322 13.90 -10.11 -8.13
CA MET A 322 13.40 -10.50 -9.45
C MET A 322 13.07 -9.27 -10.29
N SER A 323 12.36 -8.29 -9.71
CA SER A 323 12.03 -7.04 -10.39
C SER A 323 13.27 -6.31 -10.87
N PHE A 324 14.26 -6.06 -10.02
CA PHE A 324 15.45 -5.31 -10.36
C PHE A 324 16.33 -6.02 -11.41
N ASN A 325 16.50 -7.33 -11.30
CA ASN A 325 17.21 -8.10 -12.32
C ASN A 325 16.55 -8.01 -13.70
N SER A 326 15.22 -7.93 -13.75
CA SER A 326 14.48 -7.81 -15.01
C SER A 326 14.57 -6.43 -15.66
N LEU A 327 15.05 -5.42 -14.94
CA LEU A 327 15.19 -4.04 -15.42
C LEU A 327 16.60 -3.74 -15.94
N LEU A 328 17.50 -4.71 -15.89
CA LEU A 328 18.86 -4.58 -16.41
C LEU A 328 18.90 -4.80 -17.93
N PRO A 329 19.67 -4.00 -18.70
CA PRO A 329 19.90 -4.24 -20.12
C PRO A 329 20.57 -5.57 -20.40
N LYS A 330 20.21 -6.22 -21.50
CA LYS A 330 20.81 -7.51 -21.92
C LYS A 330 22.33 -7.41 -22.17
N SER A 331 22.81 -6.27 -22.66
CA SER A 331 24.22 -6.01 -22.97
C SER A 331 25.10 -5.79 -21.74
N LEU A 332 24.52 -5.63 -20.55
CA LEU A 332 25.27 -5.39 -19.33
C LEU A 332 26.05 -6.65 -18.90
N ASN A 333 27.32 -6.51 -18.50
CA ASN A 333 28.12 -7.64 -18.02
C ASN A 333 27.74 -8.07 -16.59
N ASN A 334 28.02 -9.33 -16.26
CA ASN A 334 27.63 -9.96 -14.99
C ASN A 334 28.20 -9.27 -13.74
N LYS A 335 29.40 -8.73 -13.78
CA LYS A 335 30.07 -8.06 -12.66
C LYS A 335 29.33 -6.77 -12.30
N LEU A 336 29.00 -5.99 -13.33
CA LEU A 336 28.34 -4.71 -13.17
C LEU A 336 26.85 -4.90 -12.78
N GLU A 337 26.16 -5.90 -13.35
CA GLU A 337 24.81 -6.29 -12.95
C GLU A 337 24.72 -6.53 -11.44
N LYS A 338 25.67 -7.31 -10.89
CA LYS A 338 25.70 -7.60 -9.45
C LYS A 338 25.87 -6.34 -8.60
N LYS A 339 26.79 -5.44 -9.00
CA LYS A 339 27.02 -4.17 -8.31
C LYS A 339 25.75 -3.32 -8.30
N ILE A 340 25.12 -3.13 -9.46
CA ILE A 340 23.94 -2.28 -9.64
C ILE A 340 22.72 -2.84 -8.90
N THR A 341 22.43 -4.14 -9.03
CA THR A 341 21.28 -4.75 -8.34
C THR A 341 21.45 -4.68 -6.82
N SER A 342 22.66 -4.92 -6.31
CA SER A 342 22.93 -4.81 -4.87
C SER A 342 22.74 -3.39 -4.38
N PHE A 343 23.20 -2.40 -5.13
CA PHE A 343 23.01 -0.99 -4.81
C PHE A 343 21.50 -0.61 -4.78
N TRP A 344 20.71 -1.01 -5.76
CA TRP A 344 19.27 -0.74 -5.78
C TRP A 344 18.55 -1.39 -4.61
N ILE A 345 18.95 -2.60 -4.22
CA ILE A 345 18.39 -3.27 -3.01
C ILE A 345 18.76 -2.49 -1.75
N ASP A 346 19.98 -2.04 -1.61
CA ASP A 346 20.41 -1.27 -0.44
C ASP A 346 19.73 0.11 -0.40
N GLU A 347 19.52 0.76 -1.55
CA GLU A 347 18.84 2.05 -1.64
C GLU A 347 17.36 1.96 -1.24
N ILE A 348 16.64 0.93 -1.68
CA ILE A 348 15.23 0.79 -1.28
C ILE A 348 15.09 0.43 0.20
N ILE A 349 16.04 -0.30 0.79
CA ILE A 349 16.06 -0.57 2.24
C ILE A 349 16.28 0.72 3.03
N LYS A 350 17.16 1.62 2.54
CA LYS A 350 17.41 2.92 3.17
C LYS A 350 16.25 3.92 2.98
N LYS A 351 15.53 3.82 1.86
CA LYS A 351 14.47 4.76 1.45
C LYS A 351 13.16 4.02 1.19
N PRO A 352 12.57 3.36 2.22
CA PRO A 352 11.39 2.51 2.06
C PRO A 352 10.14 3.26 1.56
N TYR A 353 10.08 4.58 1.71
CA TYR A 353 9.01 5.44 1.21
C TYR A 353 8.94 5.53 -0.33
N TYR A 354 9.97 5.03 -1.06
CA TYR A 354 9.93 4.89 -2.52
C TYR A 354 9.46 3.52 -2.99
N HIS A 355 8.85 2.70 -2.12
CA HIS A 355 8.41 1.34 -2.47
C HIS A 355 7.43 1.27 -3.66
N ASP A 356 6.65 2.32 -3.90
CA ASP A 356 5.70 2.47 -5.02
C ASP A 356 6.26 3.21 -6.25
N LYS A 357 7.50 3.74 -6.15
CA LYS A 357 8.16 4.57 -7.17
C LYS A 357 9.52 4.04 -7.60
N ILE A 358 9.75 2.74 -7.44
CA ILE A 358 11.07 2.12 -7.66
C ILE A 358 11.64 2.38 -9.05
N GLU A 359 10.79 2.43 -10.09
CA GLU A 359 11.22 2.60 -11.48
C GLU A 359 11.66 4.03 -11.79
N PHE A 360 11.23 5.02 -11.01
CA PHE A 360 11.61 6.42 -11.17
C PHE A 360 12.73 6.83 -10.21
N GLU A 361 12.64 6.43 -8.94
CA GLU A 361 13.49 6.95 -7.87
C GLU A 361 14.68 6.03 -7.54
N ILE A 362 14.46 4.70 -7.60
CA ILE A 362 15.47 3.73 -7.21
C ILE A 362 16.30 3.26 -8.40
N THR A 363 15.63 2.85 -9.50
CA THR A 363 16.32 2.23 -10.64
C THR A 363 16.55 3.19 -11.81
N ASP A 364 17.67 3.02 -12.48
CA ASP A 364 17.92 3.62 -13.79
C ASP A 364 17.91 2.49 -14.83
N ASN A 365 16.87 2.43 -15.65
CA ASN A 365 16.49 1.26 -16.43
C ASN A 365 16.16 1.56 -17.92
N CYS A 366 16.42 2.80 -18.34
CA CYS A 366 16.36 3.27 -19.72
C CYS A 366 17.14 4.57 -19.85
N PHE A 367 17.47 4.97 -21.09
CA PHE A 367 18.00 6.31 -21.33
C PHE A 367 16.95 7.39 -21.04
N HIS A 368 17.44 8.51 -20.51
CA HIS A 368 16.72 9.80 -20.40
C HIS A 368 17.73 10.94 -20.43
N PHE A 369 17.32 12.14 -20.74
CA PHE A 369 18.20 13.29 -20.75
C PHE A 369 18.69 13.62 -19.33
N GLY A 370 19.98 13.92 -19.16
CA GLY A 370 20.60 14.04 -17.83
C GLY A 370 21.07 12.72 -17.18
N LEU A 371 20.83 11.56 -17.83
CA LEU A 371 21.23 10.25 -17.27
C LEU A 371 22.75 10.15 -17.00
N LYS A 372 23.59 10.72 -17.88
CA LYS A 372 25.05 10.67 -17.73
C LYS A 372 25.50 11.34 -16.43
N GLU A 373 24.96 12.52 -16.16
CA GLU A 373 25.20 13.25 -14.92
C GLU A 373 24.64 12.51 -13.70
N LYS A 374 23.43 11.99 -13.80
CA LYS A 374 22.82 11.17 -12.74
C LYS A 374 23.67 9.95 -12.40
N ILE A 375 24.18 9.22 -13.40
CA ILE A 375 25.06 8.06 -13.19
C ILE A 375 26.35 8.51 -12.50
N SER A 376 26.95 9.61 -12.91
CA SER A 376 28.17 10.13 -12.30
C SER A 376 28.00 10.40 -10.80
N LYS A 377 26.89 11.02 -10.41
CA LYS A 377 26.60 11.39 -9.01
C LYS A 377 26.10 10.21 -8.17
N LYS A 378 25.13 9.45 -8.68
CA LYS A 378 24.44 8.40 -7.92
C LYS A 378 25.26 7.12 -7.74
N TYR A 379 26.07 6.76 -8.74
CA TYR A 379 26.85 5.52 -8.77
C TYR A 379 28.33 5.78 -8.54
N ASN A 380 28.67 6.54 -7.48
CA ASN A 380 30.04 6.92 -7.13
C ASN A 380 30.97 5.72 -6.86
N PHE A 381 30.40 4.60 -6.44
CA PHE A 381 31.10 3.33 -6.20
C PHE A 381 31.54 2.60 -7.50
N LEU A 382 31.10 3.06 -8.68
CA LEU A 382 31.50 2.52 -9.96
C LEU A 382 32.71 3.28 -10.53
N GLU A 383 33.66 2.55 -11.16
CA GLU A 383 34.74 3.11 -11.90
C GLU A 383 34.25 3.87 -13.15
N LYS A 384 35.08 4.77 -13.71
CA LYS A 384 34.73 5.56 -14.90
C LYS A 384 34.35 4.67 -16.10
N LYS A 385 35.06 3.58 -16.34
CA LYS A 385 34.75 2.58 -17.39
C LYS A 385 33.42 1.87 -17.15
N GLU A 386 33.12 1.51 -15.89
CA GLU A 386 31.88 0.86 -15.50
C GLU A 386 30.66 1.81 -15.66
N LYS A 387 30.80 3.08 -15.26
CA LYS A 387 29.77 4.13 -15.48
C LYS A 387 29.48 4.31 -16.96
N THR A 388 30.52 4.36 -17.79
CA THR A 388 30.38 4.50 -19.25
C THR A 388 29.69 3.29 -19.86
N HIS A 389 30.05 2.08 -19.44
CA HIS A 389 29.42 0.86 -19.93
C HIS A 389 27.95 0.80 -19.54
N PHE A 390 27.60 1.15 -18.29
CA PHE A 390 26.19 1.20 -17.83
C PHE A 390 25.37 2.22 -18.62
N TYR A 391 25.89 3.44 -18.79
CA TYR A 391 25.26 4.48 -19.61
C TYR A 391 25.01 4.00 -21.05
N ASN A 392 26.04 3.44 -21.70
CA ASN A 392 25.92 2.97 -23.07
C ASN A 392 24.94 1.82 -23.22
N SER A 393 24.90 0.88 -22.27
CA SER A 393 23.93 -0.23 -22.28
C SER A 393 22.48 0.26 -22.18
N LEU A 394 22.20 1.27 -21.34
CA LEU A 394 20.86 1.88 -21.23
C LEU A 394 20.49 2.69 -22.48
N LYS A 395 21.47 3.36 -23.09
CA LYS A 395 21.30 4.12 -24.32
C LYS A 395 21.01 3.19 -25.49
N GLU A 396 21.79 2.14 -25.66
CA GLU A 396 21.59 1.10 -26.71
C GLU A 396 20.19 0.46 -26.59
N LEU A 397 19.82 0.04 -25.39
CA LEU A 397 18.47 -0.51 -25.13
C LEU A 397 17.37 0.44 -25.58
N THR A 398 17.49 1.72 -25.25
CA THR A 398 16.45 2.72 -25.60
C THR A 398 16.47 3.03 -27.08
N ASN A 399 17.62 3.12 -27.72
CA ASN A 399 17.74 3.28 -29.18
C ASN A 399 17.06 2.14 -29.93
N ASN A 400 17.30 0.89 -29.55
CA ASN A 400 16.66 -0.26 -30.17
C ASN A 400 15.13 -0.20 -30.02
N ILE A 401 14.63 0.16 -28.84
CA ILE A 401 13.19 0.34 -28.60
C ILE A 401 12.60 1.45 -29.51
N LEU A 402 13.30 2.59 -29.64
CA LEU A 402 12.85 3.71 -30.47
C LEU A 402 12.94 3.41 -31.97
N LYS A 403 13.96 2.70 -32.41
CA LYS A 403 14.15 2.29 -33.81
C LYS A 403 13.03 1.36 -34.28
N GLU A 404 12.67 0.39 -33.43
CA GLU A 404 11.73 -0.67 -33.79
C GLU A 404 10.28 -0.34 -33.40
N TYR A 405 9.98 0.84 -32.80
CA TYR A 405 8.69 1.05 -32.15
C TYR A 405 7.49 0.95 -33.10
N ARG A 406 7.62 1.44 -34.35
CA ARG A 406 6.52 1.41 -35.32
C ARG A 406 6.15 -0.02 -35.72
N GLU A 407 7.17 -0.85 -35.98
CA GLU A 407 6.98 -2.26 -36.30
C GLU A 407 6.41 -3.04 -35.11
N ASN A 408 6.99 -2.79 -33.94
CA ASN A 408 6.51 -3.40 -32.69
C ASN A 408 5.05 -3.00 -32.37
N PHE A 409 4.65 -1.75 -32.60
CA PHE A 409 3.24 -1.34 -32.43
C PHE A 409 2.31 -2.05 -33.41
N LYS A 410 2.69 -2.17 -34.69
CA LYS A 410 1.91 -2.96 -35.68
C LYS A 410 1.75 -4.40 -35.21
N LYS A 411 2.83 -5.07 -34.80
CA LYS A 411 2.79 -6.45 -34.29
C LYS A 411 1.90 -6.59 -33.06
N MET A 412 2.02 -5.66 -32.10
CA MET A 412 1.20 -5.66 -30.90
C MET A 412 -0.29 -5.41 -31.21
N ASN A 413 -0.60 -4.47 -32.10
CA ASN A 413 -1.96 -4.22 -32.57
C ASN A 413 -2.58 -5.46 -33.20
N ASN A 414 -1.84 -6.14 -34.07
CA ASN A 414 -2.30 -7.37 -34.72
C ASN A 414 -2.61 -8.47 -33.68
N ASN A 415 -1.76 -8.62 -32.66
CA ASN A 415 -2.02 -9.55 -31.56
C ASN A 415 -3.32 -9.22 -30.81
N ILE A 416 -3.54 -7.95 -30.49
CA ILE A 416 -4.77 -7.50 -29.81
C ILE A 416 -6.02 -7.73 -30.69
N MET A 417 -5.91 -7.47 -31.99
CA MET A 417 -7.01 -7.74 -32.96
C MET A 417 -7.29 -9.24 -33.05
N ASN A 418 -6.25 -10.07 -33.14
CA ASN A 418 -6.39 -11.52 -33.17
C ASN A 418 -7.00 -12.07 -31.87
N LEU A 419 -6.65 -11.50 -30.72
CA LEU A 419 -7.27 -11.83 -29.45
C LEU A 419 -8.78 -11.57 -29.46
N GLU A 420 -9.22 -10.42 -29.99
CA GLU A 420 -10.65 -10.11 -30.06
C GLU A 420 -11.39 -11.06 -31.03
N LYS A 421 -10.81 -11.36 -32.20
CA LYS A 421 -11.35 -12.38 -33.12
C LYS A 421 -11.47 -13.75 -32.44
N PHE A 422 -10.42 -14.19 -31.76
CA PHE A 422 -10.41 -15.45 -31.02
C PHE A 422 -11.48 -15.49 -29.93
N ARG A 423 -11.63 -14.40 -29.17
CA ARG A 423 -12.67 -14.25 -28.15
C ARG A 423 -14.06 -14.43 -28.73
N VAL A 424 -14.37 -13.71 -29.79
CA VAL A 424 -15.67 -13.77 -30.49
C VAL A 424 -15.96 -15.20 -30.97
N GLN A 425 -15.01 -15.82 -31.67
CA GLN A 425 -15.15 -17.18 -32.17
C GLN A 425 -15.35 -18.20 -31.03
N THR A 426 -14.60 -18.04 -29.93
CA THR A 426 -14.69 -18.93 -28.77
C THR A 426 -16.05 -18.82 -28.08
N ILE A 427 -16.59 -17.61 -27.93
CA ILE A 427 -17.92 -17.41 -27.36
C ILE A 427 -19.01 -17.93 -28.32
N LYS A 428 -18.90 -17.74 -29.66
CA LYS A 428 -19.82 -18.37 -30.63
C LYS A 428 -19.82 -19.89 -30.50
N ARG A 429 -18.65 -20.53 -30.45
CA ARG A 429 -18.52 -22.00 -30.25
C ARG A 429 -19.13 -22.45 -28.89
N PHE A 430 -18.93 -21.70 -27.84
CA PHE A 430 -19.53 -22.01 -26.53
C PHE A 430 -21.06 -21.96 -26.60
N LEU A 431 -21.65 -20.95 -27.21
CA LEU A 431 -23.10 -20.80 -27.32
C LEU A 431 -23.75 -21.89 -28.17
N LEU A 432 -23.05 -22.36 -29.22
CA LEU A 432 -23.51 -23.46 -30.06
C LEU A 432 -23.42 -24.84 -29.42
N LYS A 433 -22.32 -25.14 -28.72
CA LYS A 433 -22.02 -26.46 -28.13
C LYS A 433 -22.45 -26.66 -26.71
N ASN A 434 -22.87 -25.63 -26.06
CA ASN A 434 -23.55 -25.52 -24.76
C ASN A 434 -23.06 -26.40 -23.59
N ASN A 435 -21.73 -26.65 -23.34
CA ASN A 435 -21.48 -27.56 -22.21
C ASN A 435 -20.14 -27.56 -21.50
N ASN A 436 -19.18 -26.69 -21.71
CA ASN A 436 -17.96 -26.79 -20.89
C ASN A 436 -17.34 -25.42 -20.55
N GLU A 437 -18.01 -24.72 -19.64
CA GLU A 437 -17.58 -23.38 -19.20
C GLU A 437 -16.11 -23.35 -18.73
N ILE A 438 -15.64 -24.39 -18.04
CA ILE A 438 -14.26 -24.48 -17.54
C ILE A 438 -13.27 -24.60 -18.69
N LYS A 439 -13.55 -25.44 -19.69
CA LYS A 439 -12.70 -25.61 -20.87
C LYS A 439 -12.57 -24.30 -21.66
N PHE A 440 -13.70 -23.68 -22.01
CA PHE A 440 -13.71 -22.44 -22.76
C PHE A 440 -13.10 -21.26 -22.00
N SER A 441 -13.31 -21.20 -20.66
CA SER A 441 -12.62 -20.25 -19.82
C SER A 441 -11.10 -20.41 -19.88
N LYS A 442 -10.60 -21.64 -19.79
CA LYS A 442 -9.17 -21.92 -19.87
C LYS A 442 -8.59 -21.49 -21.23
N GLU A 443 -9.28 -21.82 -22.34
CA GLU A 443 -8.87 -21.40 -23.68
C GLU A 443 -8.75 -19.87 -23.78
N LEU A 444 -9.77 -19.13 -23.33
CA LEU A 444 -9.76 -17.65 -23.34
C LEU A 444 -8.63 -17.06 -22.48
N LEU A 445 -8.40 -17.61 -21.27
CA LEU A 445 -7.39 -17.08 -20.37
C LEU A 445 -5.97 -17.38 -20.85
N GLU A 446 -5.72 -18.55 -21.46
CA GLU A 446 -4.43 -18.89 -22.06
C GLU A 446 -4.11 -18.01 -23.27
N GLU A 447 -5.11 -17.72 -24.11
CA GLU A 447 -4.93 -16.85 -25.27
C GLU A 447 -4.76 -15.38 -24.84
N CYS A 448 -5.49 -14.95 -23.80
CA CYS A 448 -5.32 -13.66 -23.16
C CYS A 448 -3.88 -13.42 -22.67
N LYS A 449 -3.21 -14.45 -22.12
CA LYS A 449 -1.79 -14.38 -21.75
C LYS A 449 -0.91 -14.05 -22.96
N LYS A 450 -1.09 -14.77 -24.06
CA LYS A 450 -0.20 -14.71 -25.23
C LYS A 450 -0.42 -13.46 -26.05
N GLN A 451 -1.65 -13.23 -26.49
CA GLN A 451 -1.97 -12.17 -27.45
C GLN A 451 -2.45 -10.85 -26.77
N GLY A 452 -2.82 -10.88 -25.49
CA GLY A 452 -3.26 -9.71 -24.76
C GLY A 452 -2.22 -9.14 -23.83
N LEU A 453 -1.74 -9.96 -22.91
CA LEU A 453 -0.90 -9.49 -21.81
C LEU A 453 0.57 -9.27 -22.18
N ILE A 454 1.14 -10.01 -23.14
CA ILE A 454 2.50 -9.70 -23.65
C ILE A 454 2.53 -8.31 -24.32
N PRO A 455 1.63 -7.98 -25.29
CA PRO A 455 1.55 -6.63 -25.83
C PRO A 455 1.32 -5.55 -24.79
N PHE A 456 0.38 -5.78 -23.84
CA PHE A 456 0.12 -4.85 -22.76
C PHE A 456 1.36 -4.62 -21.87
N ALA A 457 2.08 -5.67 -21.51
CA ALA A 457 3.27 -5.59 -20.66
C ALA A 457 4.41 -4.81 -21.35
N LYS A 458 4.62 -5.03 -22.65
CA LYS A 458 5.55 -4.23 -23.46
C LYS A 458 5.12 -2.76 -23.51
N GLN A 459 3.84 -2.53 -23.72
CA GLN A 459 3.31 -1.18 -23.83
C GLN A 459 3.34 -0.42 -22.48
N ALA A 460 3.09 -1.11 -21.37
CA ALA A 460 3.27 -0.55 -20.05
C ALA A 460 4.74 -0.12 -19.83
N ARG A 461 5.70 -0.93 -20.28
CA ARG A 461 7.13 -0.58 -20.18
C ARG A 461 7.49 0.60 -21.08
N ASN A 462 6.99 0.64 -22.32
CA ASN A 462 7.16 1.78 -23.21
C ASN A 462 6.61 3.07 -22.59
N ALA A 463 5.45 3.02 -21.94
CA ALA A 463 4.85 4.17 -21.27
C ALA A 463 5.72 4.69 -20.10
N PHE A 464 6.39 3.82 -19.34
CA PHE A 464 7.36 4.24 -18.33
C PHE A 464 8.58 4.93 -18.95
N ILE A 465 9.13 4.38 -20.03
CA ILE A 465 10.25 4.99 -20.79
C ILE A 465 9.85 6.36 -21.32
N ALA A 466 8.70 6.44 -21.98
CA ALA A 466 8.15 7.67 -22.52
C ALA A 466 7.97 8.76 -21.45
N LYS A 467 7.36 8.40 -20.31
CA LYS A 467 7.19 9.32 -19.18
C LYS A 467 8.53 9.81 -18.63
N LYS A 468 9.52 8.91 -18.50
CA LYS A 468 10.87 9.25 -18.02
C LYS A 468 11.59 10.21 -18.96
N ILE A 469 11.49 9.99 -20.28
CA ILE A 469 12.02 10.89 -21.30
C ILE A 469 11.37 12.28 -21.21
N LEU A 470 10.03 12.34 -21.19
CA LEU A 470 9.31 13.61 -21.12
C LEU A 470 9.62 14.40 -19.85
N ILE A 471 9.67 13.75 -18.69
CA ILE A 471 10.02 14.38 -17.42
C ILE A 471 11.46 14.91 -17.50
N SER A 472 12.41 14.13 -18.01
CA SER A 472 13.80 14.57 -18.12
C SER A 472 13.99 15.79 -19.01
N LEU A 473 13.19 15.94 -20.08
CA LEU A 473 13.20 17.15 -20.93
C LEU A 473 12.70 18.38 -20.16
N VAL A 474 11.75 18.18 -19.24
CA VAL A 474 11.28 19.27 -18.36
C VAL A 474 12.35 19.64 -17.33
N ASP A 475 12.99 18.64 -16.71
CA ASP A 475 14.00 18.85 -15.67
C ASP A 475 15.23 19.62 -16.20
N ILE A 476 15.65 19.35 -17.44
CA ILE A 476 16.74 20.09 -18.10
C ILE A 476 16.26 21.37 -18.80
N LYS A 477 15.00 21.80 -18.56
CA LYS A 477 14.39 23.05 -19.06
C LYS A 477 14.37 23.19 -20.60
N VAL A 478 14.32 22.07 -21.32
CA VAL A 478 14.16 22.04 -22.78
C VAL A 478 12.71 21.99 -23.19
N LEU A 479 11.90 21.23 -22.44
CA LEU A 479 10.44 21.21 -22.57
C LEU A 479 9.82 22.00 -21.42
N SER A 480 8.95 22.96 -21.74
CA SER A 480 8.22 23.71 -20.75
C SER A 480 7.15 22.84 -20.05
N LYS A 481 6.84 23.13 -18.77
CA LYS A 481 5.73 22.48 -18.07
C LYS A 481 4.40 22.65 -18.85
N LYS A 482 4.17 23.81 -19.48
CA LYS A 482 2.99 24.07 -20.30
C LYS A 482 2.90 23.12 -21.49
N SER A 483 3.98 22.93 -22.24
CA SER A 483 4.05 21.99 -23.36
C SER A 483 3.90 20.54 -22.88
N TYR A 484 4.52 20.18 -21.78
CA TYR A 484 4.35 18.86 -21.15
C TYR A 484 2.88 18.56 -20.82
N PHE A 485 2.18 19.46 -20.15
CA PHE A 485 0.75 19.29 -19.85
C PHE A 485 -0.11 19.30 -21.12
N LYS A 486 0.28 20.08 -22.15
CA LYS A 486 -0.41 20.07 -23.44
C LYS A 486 -0.27 18.72 -24.17
N ILE A 487 0.91 18.08 -24.07
CA ILE A 487 1.11 16.71 -24.58
C ILE A 487 0.15 15.76 -23.85
N LEU A 488 0.09 15.81 -22.52
CA LEU A 488 -0.78 14.93 -21.73
C LEU A 488 -2.27 15.17 -21.99
N SER A 489 -2.70 16.40 -22.15
CA SER A 489 -4.12 16.75 -22.42
C SER A 489 -4.63 16.26 -23.79
N LYS A 490 -3.71 16.05 -24.75
CA LYS A 490 -4.05 15.47 -26.07
C LYS A 490 -4.22 13.94 -26.07
N LEU A 491 -3.94 13.28 -24.94
CA LEU A 491 -4.10 11.83 -24.80
C LEU A 491 -5.58 11.45 -24.71
N LYS A 492 -6.23 11.23 -25.87
CA LYS A 492 -7.57 10.64 -25.92
C LYS A 492 -7.47 9.13 -25.65
N THR A 493 -7.64 8.73 -24.40
CA THR A 493 -7.67 7.34 -23.99
C THR A 493 -9.09 6.81 -23.89
N ILE A 494 -9.24 5.48 -23.81
CA ILE A 494 -10.54 4.85 -23.61
C ILE A 494 -11.25 5.33 -22.31
N SER A 495 -10.49 5.77 -21.30
CA SER A 495 -11.07 6.33 -20.08
C SER A 495 -11.81 7.66 -20.33
N HIS A 496 -11.30 8.50 -21.22
CA HIS A 496 -12.01 9.71 -21.67
C HIS A 496 -13.30 9.36 -22.40
N ASN A 497 -13.24 8.35 -23.30
CA ASN A 497 -14.41 7.88 -24.02
C ASN A 497 -15.46 7.34 -23.05
N TYR A 498 -15.05 6.57 -22.03
CA TYR A 498 -15.95 6.04 -21.02
C TYR A 498 -16.69 7.17 -20.26
N ILE A 499 -15.95 8.17 -19.76
CA ILE A 499 -16.53 9.32 -19.05
C ILE A 499 -17.50 10.10 -19.97
N SER A 500 -17.12 10.32 -21.24
CA SER A 500 -17.97 11.00 -22.22
C SER A 500 -19.23 10.19 -22.53
N ASP A 501 -19.10 8.88 -22.77
CA ASP A 501 -20.22 7.99 -23.05
C ASP A 501 -21.16 7.86 -21.82
N GLN A 502 -20.61 7.89 -20.60
CA GLN A 502 -21.41 7.90 -19.39
C GLN A 502 -22.24 9.19 -19.27
N LYS A 503 -21.63 10.36 -19.48
CA LYS A 503 -22.37 11.64 -19.53
C LYS A 503 -23.43 11.64 -20.63
N ASN A 504 -23.15 11.06 -21.80
CA ASN A 504 -24.11 10.94 -22.88
C ASN A 504 -25.26 9.98 -22.55
N LEU A 505 -24.99 8.93 -21.77
CA LEU A 505 -26.02 8.02 -21.23
C LEU A 505 -26.93 8.75 -20.22
N ASP A 506 -26.34 9.48 -19.27
CA ASP A 506 -27.07 10.24 -18.25
C ASP A 506 -27.95 11.33 -18.89
N ASN A 507 -27.49 11.91 -20.01
CA ASN A 507 -28.24 12.90 -20.81
C ASN A 507 -29.17 12.28 -21.89
N ASN A 508 -29.39 10.97 -21.86
CA ASN A 508 -30.22 10.23 -22.83
C ASN A 508 -29.76 10.34 -24.32
N LYS A 509 -28.52 10.78 -24.58
CA LYS A 509 -27.95 10.89 -25.94
C LYS A 509 -27.55 9.55 -26.54
N ILE A 510 -27.24 8.54 -25.68
CA ILE A 510 -27.01 7.15 -26.09
C ILE A 510 -27.89 6.20 -25.30
N LYS A 511 -28.31 5.10 -25.96
CA LYS A 511 -29.14 4.07 -25.34
C LYS A 511 -28.31 3.21 -24.38
N SER A 512 -28.90 2.82 -23.25
CA SER A 512 -28.29 1.92 -22.26
C SER A 512 -27.79 0.61 -22.88
N LYS A 513 -28.47 0.08 -23.90
CA LYS A 513 -28.04 -1.12 -24.63
C LYS A 513 -26.70 -0.90 -25.35
N THR A 514 -26.52 0.26 -26.02
CA THR A 514 -25.27 0.62 -26.71
C THR A 514 -24.11 0.78 -25.73
N PHE A 515 -24.33 1.50 -24.62
CA PHE A 515 -23.33 1.64 -23.57
C PHE A 515 -22.93 0.27 -23.00
N LYS A 516 -23.92 -0.56 -22.63
CA LYS A 516 -23.68 -1.91 -22.11
C LYS A 516 -23.00 -2.83 -23.10
N SER A 517 -23.22 -2.73 -24.40
CA SER A 517 -22.52 -3.56 -25.40
C SER A 517 -21.05 -3.19 -25.55
N LYS A 518 -20.70 -1.91 -25.43
CA LYS A 518 -19.32 -1.42 -25.51
C LYS A 518 -18.53 -1.75 -24.26
N TYR A 519 -19.12 -1.51 -23.07
CA TYR A 519 -18.48 -1.64 -21.77
C TYR A 519 -18.90 -2.89 -20.99
N PHE A 520 -19.52 -3.89 -21.62
CA PHE A 520 -20.13 -5.09 -21.02
C PHE A 520 -19.22 -5.81 -20.04
N HIS A 521 -17.92 -5.80 -20.32
CA HIS A 521 -16.89 -6.56 -19.62
C HIS A 521 -16.41 -5.91 -18.34
N LEU A 522 -16.64 -4.61 -18.15
CA LEU A 522 -16.16 -3.89 -16.99
C LEU A 522 -16.85 -4.35 -15.71
N ARG A 523 -16.07 -4.51 -14.66
CA ARG A 523 -16.51 -4.85 -13.30
C ARG A 523 -15.61 -4.15 -12.26
N PRO A 524 -16.14 -3.86 -11.05
CA PRO A 524 -15.27 -3.50 -9.94
C PRO A 524 -14.28 -4.63 -9.70
N ASN A 525 -12.98 -4.32 -9.54
CA ASN A 525 -11.95 -5.35 -9.37
C ASN A 525 -11.92 -6.38 -10.51
N SER A 526 -11.27 -6.04 -11.62
CA SER A 526 -11.28 -6.82 -12.89
C SER A 526 -10.98 -8.31 -12.75
N TYR A 527 -10.24 -8.70 -11.71
CA TYR A 527 -9.81 -10.08 -11.44
C TYR A 527 -10.71 -10.83 -10.45
N ASP A 528 -11.73 -10.17 -9.88
CA ASP A 528 -12.56 -10.78 -8.84
C ASP A 528 -13.81 -11.45 -9.43
N ILE A 529 -13.91 -12.78 -9.25
CA ILE A 529 -15.06 -13.56 -9.71
C ILE A 529 -16.35 -13.24 -8.95
N SER A 530 -16.28 -12.72 -7.73
CA SER A 530 -17.47 -12.37 -6.93
C SER A 530 -18.18 -11.14 -7.45
N ASN A 531 -17.47 -10.23 -8.14
CA ASN A 531 -18.03 -9.00 -8.68
C ASN A 531 -18.77 -9.22 -9.99
N LYS A 532 -19.95 -8.60 -10.12
CA LYS A 532 -20.73 -8.59 -11.37
C LYS A 532 -20.11 -7.64 -12.38
N ARG A 533 -20.19 -8.00 -13.65
CA ARG A 533 -19.89 -7.08 -14.78
C ARG A 533 -21.16 -6.38 -15.24
N TYR A 534 -21.04 -5.37 -16.08
CA TYR A 534 -22.22 -4.64 -16.62
C TYR A 534 -23.23 -5.54 -17.33
N ASN A 535 -22.77 -6.50 -18.12
CA ASN A 535 -23.65 -7.49 -18.73
C ASN A 535 -23.29 -8.91 -18.25
N GLU A 536 -24.08 -9.46 -17.33
CA GLU A 536 -23.84 -10.81 -16.81
C GLU A 536 -24.18 -11.94 -17.81
N LYS A 537 -24.97 -11.65 -18.86
CA LYS A 537 -25.29 -12.64 -19.91
C LYS A 537 -24.05 -12.89 -20.76
N ILE A 538 -23.77 -14.17 -21.02
CA ILE A 538 -22.74 -14.56 -21.98
C ILE A 538 -23.34 -14.39 -23.36
N SER A 539 -22.80 -13.48 -24.16
CA SER A 539 -23.27 -13.12 -25.49
C SER A 539 -22.09 -12.66 -26.35
N VAL A 540 -22.26 -12.74 -27.64
CA VAL A 540 -21.27 -12.23 -28.61
C VAL A 540 -21.39 -10.70 -28.63
N ASN A 541 -20.54 -10.02 -27.85
CA ASN A 541 -20.42 -8.56 -27.88
C ASN A 541 -19.20 -8.23 -28.76
N GLU A 542 -19.39 -8.25 -30.07
CA GLU A 542 -18.35 -7.92 -31.04
C GLU A 542 -18.20 -6.40 -31.13
N MET A 543 -16.96 -5.94 -31.17
CA MET A 543 -16.65 -4.53 -31.45
C MET A 543 -16.45 -4.35 -32.94
N ASN A 544 -16.97 -3.27 -33.50
CA ASN A 544 -16.79 -2.96 -34.91
C ASN A 544 -15.29 -2.78 -35.24
N TYR A 545 -14.88 -3.28 -36.40
CA TYR A 545 -13.50 -3.18 -36.89
C TYR A 545 -12.98 -1.73 -36.89
N ASN A 546 -13.81 -0.77 -37.30
CA ASN A 546 -13.47 0.65 -37.32
C ASN A 546 -13.25 1.22 -35.90
N GLU A 547 -14.05 0.77 -34.91
CA GLU A 547 -13.86 1.17 -33.52
C GLU A 547 -12.55 0.62 -32.96
N ILE A 548 -12.23 -0.64 -33.27
CA ILE A 548 -10.95 -1.25 -32.83
C ILE A 548 -9.79 -0.50 -33.49
N ASN A 549 -9.84 -0.24 -34.78
CA ASN A 549 -8.81 0.52 -35.49
C ASN A 549 -8.62 1.91 -34.88
N THR A 550 -9.70 2.61 -34.56
CA THR A 550 -9.63 3.94 -33.92
C THR A 550 -8.93 3.87 -32.56
N LEU A 551 -9.22 2.85 -31.75
CA LEU A 551 -8.56 2.64 -30.46
C LEU A 551 -7.08 2.30 -30.62
N LEU A 552 -6.73 1.48 -31.61
CA LEU A 552 -5.37 0.97 -31.82
C LEU A 552 -4.54 1.86 -32.74
N ASN A 553 -5.16 2.87 -33.39
CA ASN A 553 -4.43 3.78 -34.28
C ASN A 553 -3.40 4.59 -33.49
N PHE A 554 -2.17 4.58 -34.04
CA PHE A 554 -1.02 5.28 -33.45
C PHE A 554 -0.52 6.45 -34.32
N ASP A 555 -1.17 6.74 -35.45
CA ASP A 555 -0.79 7.87 -36.28
C ASP A 555 -1.24 9.20 -35.67
N ILE A 556 -0.31 9.96 -35.18
CA ILE A 556 -0.56 11.33 -34.69
C ILE A 556 -0.35 12.25 -35.91
N LYS A 557 -1.44 12.72 -36.44
CA LYS A 557 -1.42 13.80 -37.42
C LYS A 557 -0.95 15.07 -36.71
N LYS A 558 0.24 15.58 -37.12
CA LYS A 558 0.85 16.87 -36.74
C LYS A 558 1.06 17.11 -35.23
N ILE A 559 2.29 16.92 -34.80
CA ILE A 559 2.79 17.37 -33.48
C ILE A 559 3.06 18.90 -33.48
N ASP A 560 3.04 19.53 -34.65
CA ASP A 560 3.48 20.89 -34.90
C ASP A 560 2.82 21.97 -34.02
N ASN A 561 1.66 21.71 -33.45
CA ASN A 561 0.94 22.63 -32.56
C ASN A 561 1.02 22.25 -31.06
N ILE A 562 1.82 21.26 -30.67
CA ILE A 562 1.88 20.79 -29.28
C ILE A 562 3.03 21.43 -28.53
N ILE A 563 4.18 21.57 -29.17
CA ILE A 563 5.40 22.23 -28.64
C ILE A 563 5.79 23.41 -29.53
N THR A 564 6.61 24.31 -28.97
CA THR A 564 7.13 25.45 -29.73
C THR A 564 8.24 25.03 -30.70
N LEU A 565 8.45 25.78 -31.78
CA LEU A 565 9.57 25.55 -32.71
C LEU A 565 10.93 25.56 -32.00
N LYS A 566 11.09 26.41 -30.97
CA LYS A 566 12.29 26.50 -30.13
C LYS A 566 12.53 25.18 -29.37
N GLU A 567 11.48 24.65 -28.74
CA GLU A 567 11.54 23.36 -28.01
C GLU A 567 11.85 22.22 -29.00
N TYR A 568 11.21 22.21 -30.17
CA TYR A 568 11.43 21.24 -31.22
C TYR A 568 12.90 21.19 -31.68
N LYS A 569 13.48 22.36 -32.02
CA LYS A 569 14.90 22.45 -32.43
C LYS A 569 15.84 21.97 -31.34
N LYS A 570 15.63 22.41 -30.09
CA LYS A 570 16.45 22.00 -28.94
C LYS A 570 16.38 20.50 -28.68
N ILE A 571 15.21 19.88 -28.77
CA ILE A 571 15.08 18.42 -28.61
C ILE A 571 15.88 17.71 -29.71
N ASN A 572 15.78 18.19 -30.96
CA ASN A 572 16.48 17.58 -32.08
C ASN A 572 18.01 17.68 -31.93
N GLU A 573 18.53 18.81 -31.45
CA GLU A 573 19.95 19.00 -31.11
C GLU A 573 20.38 18.02 -30.00
N LEU A 574 19.58 17.88 -28.94
CA LEU A 574 19.88 16.94 -27.86
C LEU A 574 19.89 15.48 -28.32
N LEU A 575 19.01 15.10 -29.22
CA LEU A 575 19.00 13.77 -29.82
C LEU A 575 20.31 13.49 -30.58
N LYS A 576 20.78 14.47 -31.39
CA LYS A 576 22.06 14.37 -32.11
C LYS A 576 23.24 14.29 -31.15
N ILE A 577 23.34 15.19 -30.17
CA ILE A 577 24.43 15.22 -29.17
C ILE A 577 24.52 13.89 -28.41
N ASN A 578 23.39 13.32 -28.01
CA ASN A 578 23.36 12.05 -27.27
C ASN A 578 23.44 10.83 -28.18
N LYS A 579 23.52 11.01 -29.51
CA LYS A 579 23.51 9.92 -30.52
C LYS A 579 22.29 8.99 -30.33
N ILE A 580 21.10 9.59 -30.21
CA ILE A 580 19.83 8.87 -30.19
C ILE A 580 19.29 8.83 -31.62
N GLU A 581 19.10 7.62 -32.15
CA GLU A 581 18.77 7.35 -33.54
C GLU A 581 17.29 7.57 -33.84
N THR A 582 16.81 8.79 -33.59
CA THR A 582 15.43 9.21 -33.88
C THR A 582 15.37 10.74 -34.03
N ASP A 583 14.31 11.25 -34.60
CA ASP A 583 14.00 12.68 -34.64
C ASP A 583 12.95 13.07 -33.59
N THR A 584 12.74 14.36 -33.43
CA THR A 584 11.79 14.91 -32.45
C THR A 584 10.36 14.42 -32.67
N ASN A 585 9.90 14.35 -33.92
CA ASN A 585 8.56 13.89 -34.27
C ASN A 585 8.36 12.43 -33.86
N ASN A 586 9.29 11.56 -34.24
CA ASN A 586 9.24 10.14 -33.89
C ASN A 586 9.33 9.91 -32.39
N LEU A 587 10.18 10.67 -31.66
CA LEU A 587 10.27 10.59 -30.21
C LEU A 587 8.95 10.97 -29.52
N LEU A 588 8.33 12.10 -29.91
CA LEU A 588 7.07 12.54 -29.33
C LEU A 588 5.92 11.59 -29.71
N ASN A 589 5.91 11.07 -30.96
CA ASN A 589 4.98 10.02 -31.39
C ASN A 589 5.11 8.77 -30.54
N PHE A 590 6.33 8.30 -30.28
CA PHE A 590 6.58 7.19 -29.36
C PHE A 590 6.01 7.49 -27.98
N CYS A 591 6.28 8.66 -27.42
CA CYS A 591 5.84 9.03 -26.08
C CYS A 591 4.30 9.05 -25.97
N VAL A 592 3.63 9.74 -26.88
CA VAL A 592 2.17 9.89 -26.85
C VAL A 592 1.47 8.54 -27.06
N ASN A 593 1.93 7.78 -28.08
CA ASN A 593 1.36 6.47 -28.37
C ASN A 593 1.59 5.46 -27.24
N SER A 594 2.76 5.48 -26.63
CA SER A 594 3.05 4.59 -25.50
C SER A 594 2.11 4.83 -24.33
N LEU A 595 1.81 6.08 -24.00
CA LEU A 595 0.88 6.44 -22.95
C LEU A 595 -0.57 6.10 -23.30
N LYS A 596 -1.02 6.42 -24.54
CA LYS A 596 -2.37 6.15 -25.03
C LYS A 596 -2.67 4.66 -25.14
N LEU A 597 -1.82 3.91 -25.84
CA LEU A 597 -2.06 2.51 -26.15
C LEU A 597 -1.97 1.60 -24.92
N ARG A 598 -1.26 2.00 -23.85
CA ARG A 598 -1.26 1.27 -22.58
C ARG A 598 -2.70 1.08 -22.07
N GLU A 599 -3.50 2.15 -22.05
CA GLU A 599 -4.88 2.09 -21.55
C GLU A 599 -5.79 1.34 -22.54
N ASN A 600 -5.60 1.55 -23.84
CA ASN A 600 -6.41 0.92 -24.86
C ASN A 600 -6.16 -0.60 -24.93
N TYR A 601 -4.91 -1.06 -24.81
CA TYR A 601 -4.59 -2.50 -24.72
C TYR A 601 -5.17 -3.14 -23.47
N LYS A 602 -5.12 -2.42 -22.34
CA LYS A 602 -5.76 -2.87 -21.09
C LYS A 602 -7.26 -3.09 -21.30
N PHE A 603 -7.94 -2.14 -21.90
CA PHE A 603 -9.36 -2.25 -22.23
C PHE A 603 -9.65 -3.47 -23.11
N MET A 604 -8.86 -3.66 -24.17
CA MET A 604 -9.06 -4.75 -25.14
C MET A 604 -8.85 -6.13 -24.53
N PHE A 605 -7.71 -6.37 -23.84
CA PHE A 605 -7.49 -7.71 -23.28
C PHE A 605 -8.43 -8.03 -22.12
N THR A 606 -8.90 -7.02 -21.37
CA THR A 606 -9.85 -7.25 -20.29
C THR A 606 -11.22 -7.71 -20.76
N ARG A 607 -11.57 -7.55 -22.04
CA ARG A 607 -12.77 -8.15 -22.66
C ARG A 607 -12.67 -9.68 -22.62
N THR A 608 -11.54 -10.23 -23.07
CA THR A 608 -11.27 -11.68 -23.06
C THR A 608 -11.14 -12.23 -21.63
N LEU A 609 -10.41 -11.52 -20.78
CA LEU A 609 -10.30 -11.83 -19.35
C LEU A 609 -11.68 -11.92 -18.69
N SER A 610 -12.53 -10.94 -18.93
CA SER A 610 -13.86 -10.85 -18.33
C SER A 610 -14.79 -11.97 -18.82
N ASP A 611 -14.72 -12.36 -20.10
CA ASP A 611 -15.48 -13.51 -20.60
C ASP A 611 -15.00 -14.83 -20.00
N GLY A 612 -13.68 -15.02 -19.87
CA GLY A 612 -13.12 -16.17 -19.18
C GLY A 612 -13.61 -16.29 -17.73
N ILE A 613 -13.61 -15.19 -16.97
CA ILE A 613 -14.16 -15.16 -15.60
C ILE A 613 -15.67 -15.39 -15.61
N GLN A 614 -16.41 -14.81 -16.57
CA GLN A 614 -17.87 -14.94 -16.63
C GLN A 614 -18.32 -16.38 -16.89
N LEU A 615 -17.59 -17.14 -17.71
CA LEU A 615 -17.83 -18.58 -17.88
C LEU A 615 -17.68 -19.34 -16.56
N LEU A 616 -16.60 -19.09 -15.80
CA LEU A 616 -16.42 -19.69 -14.47
C LEU A 616 -17.50 -19.26 -13.48
N ARG A 617 -17.95 -18.00 -13.59
CA ARG A 617 -19.04 -17.50 -12.75
C ARG A 617 -20.37 -18.19 -13.11
N SER A 618 -20.66 -18.40 -14.40
CA SER A 618 -21.82 -19.17 -14.86
C SER A 618 -21.80 -20.60 -14.32
N PHE A 619 -20.68 -21.31 -14.47
CA PHE A 619 -20.49 -22.64 -13.90
C PHE A 619 -20.70 -22.65 -12.38
N SER A 620 -20.10 -21.69 -11.68
CA SER A 620 -20.19 -21.64 -10.21
C SER A 620 -21.62 -21.35 -9.72
N LYS A 621 -22.41 -20.57 -10.47
CA LYS A 621 -23.83 -20.32 -10.18
C LYS A 621 -24.66 -21.60 -10.36
N LYS A 622 -24.47 -22.35 -11.47
CA LYS A 622 -25.17 -23.62 -11.74
C LYS A 622 -24.98 -24.65 -10.63
N HIS A 623 -23.80 -24.65 -9.97
CA HIS A 623 -23.45 -25.60 -8.92
C HIS A 623 -23.55 -25.04 -7.50
N ASN A 624 -24.07 -23.81 -7.30
CA ASN A 624 -24.16 -23.10 -6.01
C ASN A 624 -22.81 -23.05 -5.26
N ILE A 625 -21.72 -22.67 -5.97
CA ILE A 625 -20.34 -22.64 -5.44
C ILE A 625 -19.59 -21.33 -5.69
N ILE A 626 -20.30 -20.23 -5.94
CA ILE A 626 -19.65 -18.97 -6.28
C ILE A 626 -18.73 -18.45 -5.14
N HIS A 627 -19.18 -18.58 -3.89
CA HIS A 627 -18.36 -18.22 -2.73
C HIS A 627 -17.16 -19.16 -2.54
N ASN A 628 -17.28 -20.41 -2.99
CA ASN A 628 -16.18 -21.36 -2.96
C ASN A 628 -15.12 -21.03 -4.02
N PHE A 629 -15.53 -20.56 -5.19
CA PHE A 629 -14.60 -20.20 -6.27
C PHE A 629 -13.72 -19.00 -5.90
N SER A 630 -14.25 -17.97 -5.23
CA SER A 630 -13.45 -16.83 -4.77
C SER A 630 -12.31 -17.24 -3.82
N ASN A 631 -12.52 -18.36 -3.07
CA ASN A 631 -11.52 -18.90 -2.14
C ASN A 631 -10.75 -20.11 -2.70
N THR A 632 -10.69 -20.23 -4.03
CA THR A 632 -10.01 -21.36 -4.72
C THR A 632 -9.00 -20.82 -5.73
N ASN A 633 -7.88 -21.55 -5.89
CA ASN A 633 -6.88 -21.28 -6.89
C ASN A 633 -7.39 -21.58 -8.29
N ILE A 634 -7.14 -20.70 -9.28
CA ILE A 634 -7.56 -20.84 -10.69
C ILE A 634 -7.12 -22.18 -11.30
N ASN A 635 -5.89 -22.63 -11.02
CA ASN A 635 -5.38 -23.88 -11.55
C ASN A 635 -6.14 -25.10 -11.00
N SER A 636 -6.67 -25.01 -9.77
CA SER A 636 -7.53 -26.06 -9.20
C SER A 636 -8.90 -26.07 -9.84
N ILE A 637 -9.43 -24.90 -10.20
CA ILE A 637 -10.70 -24.79 -10.94
C ILE A 637 -10.56 -25.39 -12.35
N HIS A 638 -9.48 -25.09 -13.07
CA HIS A 638 -9.22 -25.62 -14.41
C HIS A 638 -9.00 -27.15 -14.46
N LYS A 639 -8.79 -27.78 -13.30
CA LYS A 639 -8.63 -29.24 -13.17
C LYS A 639 -9.94 -30.00 -12.91
N ILE A 640 -11.05 -29.31 -12.70
CA ILE A 640 -12.36 -29.95 -12.47
C ILE A 640 -12.79 -30.69 -13.73
N LYS A 641 -13.04 -32.01 -13.60
CA LYS A 641 -13.54 -32.86 -14.67
C LYS A 641 -14.84 -33.57 -14.29
N LYS A 642 -15.06 -33.85 -13.02
CA LYS A 642 -16.21 -34.64 -12.51
C LYS A 642 -16.79 -34.02 -11.22
N LYS A 643 -18.00 -34.49 -10.84
CA LYS A 643 -18.72 -33.97 -9.63
C LYS A 643 -17.91 -34.14 -8.33
N SER A 644 -17.14 -35.21 -8.18
CA SER A 644 -16.29 -35.43 -7.00
C SER A 644 -15.23 -34.34 -6.83
N ASP A 645 -14.69 -33.77 -7.93
CA ASP A 645 -13.71 -32.69 -7.87
C ASP A 645 -14.31 -31.42 -7.25
N ILE A 646 -15.61 -31.18 -7.50
CA ILE A 646 -16.36 -30.07 -6.90
C ILE A 646 -16.47 -30.21 -5.39
N LEU A 647 -16.71 -31.43 -4.89
CA LEU A 647 -16.81 -31.71 -3.45
C LEU A 647 -15.46 -31.45 -2.75
N ILE A 648 -14.36 -31.92 -3.35
CA ILE A 648 -12.99 -31.65 -2.86
C ILE A 648 -12.71 -30.16 -2.83
N LEU A 649 -13.11 -29.45 -3.87
CA LEU A 649 -12.95 -28.00 -3.97
C LEU A 649 -13.74 -27.28 -2.87
N LYS A 650 -15.00 -27.65 -2.61
CA LYS A 650 -15.83 -27.09 -1.53
C LYS A 650 -15.14 -27.21 -0.17
N LYS A 651 -14.61 -28.40 0.17
CA LYS A 651 -13.89 -28.63 1.43
C LYS A 651 -12.64 -27.76 1.55
N LYS A 652 -11.80 -27.71 0.49
CA LYS A 652 -10.60 -26.86 0.47
C LYS A 652 -10.93 -25.38 0.59
N SER A 653 -11.94 -24.91 -0.13
CA SER A 653 -12.39 -23.52 -0.12
C SER A 653 -12.89 -23.11 1.26
N ALA A 654 -13.69 -23.95 1.94
CA ALA A 654 -14.16 -23.68 3.30
C ALA A 654 -12.99 -23.50 4.29
N ASN A 655 -11.94 -24.31 4.17
CA ASN A 655 -10.74 -24.18 4.99
C ASN A 655 -9.99 -22.87 4.66
N ASN A 656 -9.82 -22.53 3.38
CA ASN A 656 -9.17 -21.30 2.94
C ASN A 656 -9.93 -20.06 3.47
N LEU A 657 -11.26 -20.09 3.46
CA LEU A 657 -12.08 -19.01 3.99
C LEU A 657 -11.87 -18.81 5.50
N LYS A 658 -11.85 -19.91 6.28
CA LYS A 658 -11.58 -19.87 7.72
C LYS A 658 -10.21 -19.23 8.02
N ILE A 659 -9.18 -19.59 7.26
CA ILE A 659 -7.83 -19.04 7.39
C ILE A 659 -7.82 -17.58 6.94
N GLY A 660 -8.47 -17.25 5.84
CA GLY A 660 -8.53 -15.90 5.26
C GLY A 660 -9.09 -14.85 6.21
N LYS A 661 -10.03 -15.22 7.10
CA LYS A 661 -10.56 -14.31 8.14
C LYS A 661 -9.46 -13.79 9.08
N TYR A 662 -8.45 -14.58 9.38
CA TYR A 662 -7.34 -14.17 10.23
C TYR A 662 -6.36 -13.21 9.52
N TYR A 663 -6.28 -13.27 8.19
CA TYR A 663 -5.38 -12.39 7.44
C TYR A 663 -5.72 -10.91 7.59
N ASN A 664 -6.99 -10.57 7.80
CA ASN A 664 -7.44 -9.20 8.02
C ASN A 664 -6.82 -8.56 9.26
N TYR A 665 -6.46 -9.36 10.26
CA TYR A 665 -5.86 -8.90 11.51
C TYR A 665 -4.34 -8.74 11.42
N VAL A 666 -3.69 -9.23 10.35
CA VAL A 666 -2.23 -9.20 10.24
C VAL A 666 -1.75 -7.83 9.73
N LYS A 667 -0.87 -7.21 10.49
CA LYS A 667 -0.16 -5.98 10.13
C LYS A 667 1.22 -6.35 9.58
N LEU A 668 1.50 -6.01 8.33
CA LEU A 668 2.81 -6.16 7.70
C LEU A 668 3.27 -4.82 7.16
N PRO A 669 4.58 -4.51 7.17
CA PRO A 669 5.10 -3.30 6.57
C PRO A 669 4.97 -3.34 5.04
N TYR A 670 5.10 -2.19 4.38
CA TYR A 670 5.14 -2.12 2.91
C TYR A 670 6.36 -2.83 2.30
N LEU A 671 7.46 -2.92 3.07
CA LEU A 671 8.66 -3.68 2.70
C LEU A 671 8.99 -4.71 3.76
N ILE A 672 9.16 -5.97 3.35
CA ILE A 672 9.68 -7.06 4.20
C ILE A 672 11.14 -7.25 3.82
N VAL A 673 12.06 -7.01 4.77
CA VAL A 673 13.51 -7.11 4.59
C VAL A 673 14.15 -8.14 5.52
N SER A 674 13.42 -8.56 6.56
CA SER A 674 13.89 -9.49 7.58
C SER A 674 12.75 -10.36 8.12
N ASN A 675 13.12 -11.41 8.86
CA ASN A 675 12.16 -12.27 9.58
C ASN A 675 11.33 -11.48 10.60
N ASN A 676 11.97 -10.48 11.22
CA ASN A 676 11.33 -9.66 12.25
C ASN A 676 10.12 -8.87 11.75
N ASP A 677 10.07 -8.56 10.45
CA ASP A 677 9.00 -7.75 9.84
C ASP A 677 7.64 -8.46 9.81
N PHE A 678 7.59 -9.77 10.10
CA PHE A 678 6.35 -10.51 10.30
C PHE A 678 5.74 -10.28 11.69
N PHE A 679 6.53 -9.81 12.64
CA PHE A 679 6.15 -9.63 14.04
C PHE A 679 6.17 -8.17 14.46
N VAL A 680 6.97 -7.34 13.79
CA VAL A 680 7.12 -5.90 14.05
C VAL A 680 6.91 -5.15 12.74
N SER A 681 5.88 -4.31 12.70
CA SER A 681 5.47 -3.56 11.50
C SER A 681 5.34 -2.07 11.80
N SER A 682 5.97 -1.23 11.00
CA SER A 682 5.89 0.25 11.06
C SER A 682 5.35 0.83 9.77
#